data_7fa1c50425427f979102c3554754285b
#
_entry.id   7fa1c50425427f979102c3554754285b
#
_cell.length_a   1.000
_cell.length_b   1.000
_cell.length_c   1.000
_cell.angle_alpha   90.00
_cell.angle_beta   90.00
_cell.angle_gamma   90.00
#
_symmetry.space_group_name_H-M   'P 1'
#
loop_
_entity.id
_entity.type
_entity.pdbx_description
1 polymer ?
#
loop_
_entity_poly.entity_id
_entity_poly.type
_entity_poly.pdbx_seq_one_letter_code
_entity_poly.pdbx_strand_id
1 'polypeptide(L)'
;MKRPFIISLILLLLFFSVSAQRVGLVLSGGGAKGAAHLGVIKALEENGIPIDYVAGTSMGAIIGSFYAMGYSPDEMLELILSDEFGYWQTGVVENDYKYYFKRPDDTPDFMRFSIELSDSLRIKTNVLPRSLINPIQMNQAFMGLYAQATAKAIWNFDNLFIPFRCISADVYNKKTIVWRNGDLGDAVRSSMTFPFFFKPIWKDGVPLFDGGIYNNFPVDVVKEDFHPDFIFGSAVAGSEVKPSENPMHQIQRMVMQHTDYNVAEEDGMIVKFNFPDVTLLEFFKAKELMDIGYERTLSMIDSIKQRVAREVPLSELNARRRAYKESLPSLKFRNIYVTGVTESQRIYIEDQLHRDINGEFSMEEFKYAYFKMLSDAKIKEIVPKAVYNRKNKNFDLYLDVKITDEINVNIGGNISSHQANQLYLGLGYQGLGEYLTDLNANFQMGNAYSGVSFSGRIYMRTPIPSYLNLELAYSYQKYSESQSLFYEDLLPAFIKQREKFMKLKLGLPFMTHAKAEIGLGYGRLSDNYFQTTNISFLDSKFDKSWYDLFRMSLRIERNSLNVKQYPTEGRQQFFVAQYVTGKENTRLYNQPIQSKIDLNWLQIKGRWINYSKVNNHFRLGVMGETVISSKNLMNNYTASILQAPAFTPTPHSKIVFNEAFRANQYIAGGVIPVFLINNMFHVRGEFYGFMPVEEIKKEIISLSPYMDRPYYGNHFRSFEYMGEAAIVFQLPFVSVSLFANGYSYPKKNFNVGLNIGFLIFNSRFLD
;
A
#
# COMPACT_ATOMS: atom_id res chain seq x y z
N MET A 1 72.58 -9.54 -48.37
CA MET A 1 71.19 -9.12 -48.51
C MET A 1 70.24 -9.67 -47.41
N LYS A 2 70.68 -10.04 -46.22
CA LYS A 2 69.80 -10.56 -45.15
C LYS A 2 69.60 -9.61 -43.91
N ARG A 3 70.41 -8.56 -43.78
CA ARG A 3 70.37 -7.61 -42.64
C ARG A 3 69.20 -6.57 -42.66
N PRO A 4 68.77 -5.98 -43.80
CA PRO A 4 67.74 -5.01 -43.84
C PRO A 4 66.38 -5.64 -43.57
N PHE A 5 66.13 -6.92 -43.86
CA PHE A 5 64.86 -7.62 -43.64
C PHE A 5 64.59 -7.91 -42.14
N ILE A 6 65.67 -8.20 -41.40
CA ILE A 6 65.55 -8.44 -39.92
C ILE A 6 65.29 -7.13 -39.19
N ILE A 7 65.91 -6.01 -39.61
CA ILE A 7 65.62 -4.70 -39.01
C ILE A 7 64.24 -4.24 -39.36
N SER A 8 63.70 -4.48 -40.53
CA SER A 8 62.33 -4.18 -40.92
C SER A 8 61.35 -5.05 -40.19
N LEU A 9 61.63 -6.31 -39.89
CA LEU A 9 60.77 -7.20 -39.10
C LEU A 9 60.79 -6.84 -37.62
N ILE A 10 61.94 -6.39 -37.09
CA ILE A 10 62.01 -5.89 -35.69
C ILE A 10 61.28 -4.55 -35.54
N LEU A 11 61.42 -3.65 -36.54
CA LEU A 11 60.61 -2.43 -36.58
C LEU A 11 59.09 -2.71 -36.71
N LEU A 12 58.67 -3.72 -37.49
CA LEU A 12 57.28 -4.15 -37.61
C LEU A 12 56.73 -4.77 -36.30
N LEU A 13 57.60 -5.50 -35.59
CA LEU A 13 57.22 -6.06 -34.26
C LEU A 13 57.18 -5.01 -33.16
N LEU A 14 57.89 -3.88 -33.28
CA LEU A 14 57.81 -2.75 -32.34
C LEU A 14 56.56 -1.90 -32.54
N PHE A 15 55.89 -1.99 -33.69
CA PHE A 15 54.62 -1.30 -33.92
C PHE A 15 53.39 -2.06 -33.38
N PHE A 16 53.50 -3.29 -32.88
CA PHE A 16 52.39 -4.11 -32.39
C PHE A 16 52.22 -4.12 -30.85
N SER A 17 52.99 -3.31 -30.13
CA SER A 17 52.75 -3.12 -28.69
C SER A 17 51.98 -1.84 -28.42
N VAL A 18 50.88 -1.60 -29.14
CA VAL A 18 49.84 -0.69 -28.61
C VAL A 18 49.14 -1.48 -27.54
N SER A 19 49.68 -1.46 -26.33
CA SER A 19 48.90 -1.87 -25.14
C SER A 19 47.63 -1.06 -25.14
N ALA A 20 46.52 -1.71 -25.42
CA ALA A 20 45.23 -1.04 -25.40
C ALA A 20 44.98 -0.58 -23.94
N GLN A 21 45.15 0.72 -23.68
CA GLN A 21 44.92 1.28 -22.35
C GLN A 21 43.57 0.87 -21.82
N ARG A 22 43.50 0.32 -20.61
CA ARG A 22 42.30 -0.13 -19.96
C ARG A 22 41.86 0.91 -18.96
N VAL A 23 40.60 1.32 -19.04
CA VAL A 23 40.02 2.38 -18.21
C VAL A 23 39.03 1.78 -17.22
N GLY A 24 39.24 2.05 -15.93
CA GLY A 24 38.34 1.72 -14.82
C GLY A 24 37.49 2.91 -14.44
N LEU A 25 36.19 2.71 -14.31
CA LEU A 25 35.23 3.70 -13.80
C LEU A 25 34.82 3.35 -12.36
N VAL A 26 34.94 4.31 -11.44
CA VAL A 26 34.54 4.16 -10.04
C VAL A 26 33.42 5.13 -9.72
N LEU A 27 32.29 4.59 -9.20
CA LEU A 27 31.08 5.33 -8.90
C LEU A 27 30.75 5.25 -7.41
N SER A 28 30.66 6.41 -6.75
CA SER A 28 30.33 6.47 -5.33
C SER A 28 28.85 6.24 -5.07
N GLY A 29 28.51 5.86 -3.84
CA GLY A 29 27.13 5.95 -3.35
C GLY A 29 26.70 7.40 -3.11
N GLY A 30 25.39 7.64 -2.97
CA GLY A 30 24.87 8.99 -2.70
C GLY A 30 23.36 9.15 -2.93
N GLY A 31 22.59 8.06 -3.08
CA GLY A 31 21.16 8.10 -3.37
C GLY A 31 20.85 8.85 -4.67
N ALA A 32 19.82 9.69 -4.68
CA ALA A 32 19.39 10.43 -5.88
C ALA A 32 20.51 11.27 -6.52
N LYS A 33 21.49 11.74 -5.74
CA LYS A 33 22.68 12.46 -6.24
C LYS A 33 23.47 11.64 -7.26
N GLY A 34 23.41 10.32 -7.16
CA GLY A 34 24.03 9.39 -8.08
C GLY A 34 23.57 9.53 -9.53
N ALA A 35 22.42 10.15 -9.81
CA ALA A 35 22.00 10.45 -11.17
C ALA A 35 23.04 11.29 -11.95
N ALA A 36 23.91 12.03 -11.27
CA ALA A 36 25.03 12.73 -11.91
C ALA A 36 26.02 11.74 -12.61
N HIS A 37 26.15 10.51 -12.14
CA HIS A 37 26.97 9.48 -12.79
C HIS A 37 26.51 9.18 -14.22
N LEU A 38 25.20 9.31 -14.51
CA LEU A 38 24.67 9.14 -15.87
C LEU A 38 25.29 10.15 -16.83
N GLY A 39 25.37 11.41 -16.40
CA GLY A 39 26.00 12.48 -17.17
C GLY A 39 27.50 12.25 -17.35
N VAL A 40 28.17 11.75 -16.32
CA VAL A 40 29.59 11.36 -16.39
C VAL A 40 29.79 10.31 -17.46
N ILE A 41 29.04 9.21 -17.41
CA ILE A 41 29.16 8.11 -18.40
C ILE A 41 28.83 8.64 -19.80
N LYS A 42 27.80 9.44 -19.97
CA LYS A 42 27.38 10.03 -21.24
C LYS A 42 28.48 10.89 -21.86
N ALA A 43 29.12 11.76 -21.08
CA ALA A 43 30.19 12.62 -21.54
C ALA A 43 31.42 11.82 -21.95
N LEU A 44 31.79 10.77 -21.22
CA LEU A 44 32.89 9.87 -21.58
C LEU A 44 32.60 9.15 -22.90
N GLU A 45 31.43 8.54 -23.05
CA GLU A 45 31.08 7.80 -24.27
C GLU A 45 30.99 8.67 -25.52
N GLU A 46 30.33 9.81 -25.45
CA GLU A 46 30.16 10.72 -26.59
C GLU A 46 31.51 11.29 -27.07
N ASN A 47 32.52 11.33 -26.19
CA ASN A 47 33.87 11.77 -26.54
C ASN A 47 34.82 10.61 -26.80
N GLY A 48 34.33 9.39 -26.94
CA GLY A 48 35.09 8.21 -27.30
C GLY A 48 36.01 7.65 -26.20
N ILE A 49 35.87 8.10 -24.96
CA ILE A 49 36.64 7.57 -23.82
C ILE A 49 36.12 6.17 -23.48
N PRO A 50 36.95 5.11 -23.56
CA PRO A 50 36.54 3.75 -23.26
C PRO A 50 36.29 3.58 -21.77
N ILE A 51 35.33 2.70 -21.42
CA ILE A 51 35.10 2.20 -20.07
C ILE A 51 35.18 0.68 -20.13
N ASP A 52 36.25 0.12 -19.57
CA ASP A 52 36.53 -1.32 -19.64
C ASP A 52 36.11 -2.06 -18.37
N TYR A 53 36.09 -1.35 -17.24
CA TYR A 53 35.75 -1.89 -15.93
C TYR A 53 34.89 -0.90 -15.14
N VAL A 54 33.96 -1.39 -14.36
CA VAL A 54 33.13 -0.54 -13.48
C VAL A 54 33.09 -1.12 -12.07
N ALA A 55 33.28 -0.27 -11.08
CA ALA A 55 32.95 -0.61 -9.70
C ALA A 55 32.11 0.50 -9.08
N GLY A 56 31.16 0.10 -8.22
CA GLY A 56 30.28 1.05 -7.59
C GLY A 56 29.74 0.59 -6.23
N THR A 57 29.27 1.57 -5.45
CA THR A 57 28.62 1.34 -4.17
C THR A 57 27.27 2.02 -4.16
N SER A 58 26.23 1.37 -3.57
CA SER A 58 24.89 1.95 -3.42
C SER A 58 24.32 2.41 -4.77
N MET A 59 23.97 3.68 -4.96
CA MET A 59 23.50 4.19 -6.25
C MET A 59 24.55 4.03 -7.36
N GLY A 60 25.83 4.15 -7.03
CA GLY A 60 26.91 3.85 -7.97
C GLY A 60 26.93 2.38 -8.42
N ALA A 61 26.50 1.45 -7.54
CA ALA A 61 26.34 0.04 -7.91
C ALA A 61 25.12 -0.17 -8.82
N ILE A 62 24.02 0.53 -8.60
CA ILE A 62 22.84 0.47 -9.47
C ILE A 62 23.19 0.95 -10.89
N ILE A 63 23.74 2.14 -11.01
CA ILE A 63 24.11 2.73 -12.32
C ILE A 63 25.22 1.90 -12.98
N GLY A 64 26.24 1.53 -12.21
CA GLY A 64 27.34 0.70 -12.71
C GLY A 64 26.86 -0.67 -13.20
N SER A 65 25.91 -1.31 -12.52
CA SER A 65 25.36 -2.59 -12.94
C SER A 65 24.48 -2.47 -14.20
N PHE A 66 23.68 -1.42 -14.35
CA PHE A 66 22.93 -1.18 -15.58
C PHE A 66 23.87 -0.94 -16.76
N TYR A 67 24.93 -0.17 -16.53
CA TYR A 67 25.97 0.03 -17.53
C TYR A 67 26.65 -1.29 -17.91
N ALA A 68 27.00 -2.10 -16.91
CA ALA A 68 27.59 -3.43 -17.10
C ALA A 68 26.65 -4.43 -17.78
N MET A 69 25.36 -4.19 -17.80
CA MET A 69 24.37 -4.95 -18.56
C MET A 69 24.09 -4.36 -19.95
N GLY A 70 24.81 -3.30 -20.37
CA GLY A 70 24.66 -2.69 -21.66
C GLY A 70 23.53 -1.66 -21.79
N TYR A 71 23.05 -1.06 -20.69
CA TYR A 71 22.16 0.09 -20.76
C TYR A 71 22.96 1.34 -21.16
N SER A 72 22.37 2.17 -22.00
CA SER A 72 22.87 3.52 -22.28
C SER A 72 22.49 4.49 -21.15
N PRO A 73 23.21 5.64 -21.01
CA PRO A 73 22.84 6.66 -20.05
C PRO A 73 21.40 7.17 -20.18
N ASP A 74 20.91 7.28 -21.42
CA ASP A 74 19.53 7.76 -21.67
C ASP A 74 18.48 6.69 -21.28
N GLU A 75 18.71 5.40 -21.55
CA GLU A 75 17.86 4.29 -21.09
C GLU A 75 17.80 4.21 -19.55
N MET A 76 18.95 4.45 -18.90
CA MET A 76 19.02 4.47 -17.43
C MET A 76 18.24 5.67 -16.84
N LEU A 77 18.32 6.84 -17.47
CA LEU A 77 17.56 8.02 -17.07
C LEU A 77 16.05 7.77 -17.21
N GLU A 78 15.62 7.20 -18.34
CA GLU A 78 14.21 6.86 -18.56
C GLU A 78 13.69 5.92 -17.46
N LEU A 79 14.47 4.89 -17.11
CA LEU A 79 14.12 3.97 -16.04
C LEU A 79 14.01 4.69 -14.67
N ILE A 80 14.96 5.55 -14.32
CA ILE A 80 14.97 6.28 -13.04
C ILE A 80 13.78 7.26 -12.93
N LEU A 81 13.35 7.83 -14.04
CA LEU A 81 12.20 8.75 -14.09
C LEU A 81 10.86 8.03 -14.25
N SER A 82 10.85 6.71 -14.44
CA SER A 82 9.62 5.94 -14.61
C SER A 82 8.81 5.84 -13.31
N ASP A 83 7.50 5.68 -13.45
CA ASP A 83 6.60 5.39 -12.31
C ASP A 83 7.00 4.09 -11.59
N GLU A 84 7.49 3.09 -12.33
CA GLU A 84 7.93 1.81 -11.76
C GLU A 84 9.08 2.00 -10.77
N PHE A 85 10.08 2.81 -11.11
CA PHE A 85 11.17 3.13 -10.18
C PHE A 85 10.65 3.86 -8.94
N GLY A 86 9.67 4.74 -9.09
CA GLY A 86 8.98 5.39 -8.00
C GLY A 86 8.30 4.39 -7.05
N TYR A 87 7.67 3.34 -7.58
CA TYR A 87 7.10 2.26 -6.76
C TYR A 87 8.17 1.45 -6.03
N TRP A 88 9.33 1.20 -6.65
CA TRP A 88 10.44 0.49 -5.98
C TRP A 88 10.99 1.31 -4.82
N GLN A 89 11.17 2.62 -5.04
CA GLN A 89 11.67 3.57 -4.05
C GLN A 89 10.75 3.70 -2.84
N THR A 90 9.42 3.73 -3.07
CA THR A 90 8.41 3.96 -2.02
C THR A 90 7.87 2.67 -1.41
N GLY A 91 8.01 1.54 -2.10
CA GLY A 91 7.41 0.26 -1.71
C GLY A 91 5.88 0.23 -1.88
N VAL A 92 5.30 1.23 -2.54
CA VAL A 92 3.86 1.28 -2.83
C VAL A 92 3.53 0.30 -3.95
N VAL A 93 2.51 -0.52 -3.75
CA VAL A 93 2.02 -1.42 -4.80
C VAL A 93 1.18 -0.63 -5.79
N GLU A 94 1.47 -0.79 -7.08
CA GLU A 94 0.70 -0.22 -8.17
C GLU A 94 -0.79 -0.52 -8.04
N ASN A 95 -1.63 0.46 -8.37
CA ASN A 95 -3.08 0.29 -8.19
C ASN A 95 -3.64 -0.86 -9.03
N ASP A 96 -3.09 -1.12 -10.21
CA ASP A 96 -3.54 -2.17 -11.12
C ASP A 96 -3.31 -3.59 -10.60
N TYR A 97 -2.38 -3.75 -9.65
CA TYR A 97 -2.09 -5.02 -8.99
C TYR A 97 -2.75 -5.19 -7.61
N LYS A 98 -3.55 -4.21 -7.15
CA LYS A 98 -4.32 -4.35 -5.90
C LYS A 98 -5.56 -5.21 -6.12
N TYR A 99 -5.49 -6.47 -5.73
CA TYR A 99 -6.58 -7.42 -5.91
C TYR A 99 -7.61 -7.29 -4.79
N TYR A 100 -8.68 -6.51 -5.04
CA TYR A 100 -9.67 -6.13 -4.04
C TYR A 100 -10.48 -7.32 -3.48
N PHE A 101 -10.68 -8.37 -4.25
CA PHE A 101 -11.47 -9.55 -3.87
C PHE A 101 -11.01 -10.19 -2.54
N LYS A 102 -9.70 -10.17 -2.26
CA LYS A 102 -9.12 -10.76 -1.04
C LYS A 102 -9.00 -9.78 0.12
N ARG A 103 -9.32 -8.51 -0.08
CA ARG A 103 -9.23 -7.50 0.97
C ARG A 103 -10.19 -7.84 2.12
N PRO A 104 -9.73 -7.91 3.38
CA PRO A 104 -10.61 -8.04 4.54
C PRO A 104 -11.47 -6.79 4.72
N ASP A 105 -12.61 -6.96 5.41
CA ASP A 105 -13.46 -5.83 5.78
C ASP A 105 -12.74 -4.93 6.78
N ASP A 106 -12.96 -3.60 6.69
CA ASP A 106 -12.30 -2.63 7.56
C ASP A 106 -12.80 -2.78 9.00
N THR A 107 -11.87 -2.86 9.95
CA THR A 107 -12.11 -2.93 11.40
C THR A 107 -11.46 -1.74 12.11
N PRO A 108 -11.89 -1.33 13.31
CA PRO A 108 -11.32 -0.19 14.02
C PRO A 108 -10.01 -0.51 14.74
N ASP A 109 -9.27 -1.53 14.29
CA ASP A 109 -7.97 -1.90 14.84
C ASP A 109 -6.87 -0.89 14.48
N PHE A 110 -5.96 -0.65 15.42
CA PHE A 110 -4.74 0.13 15.24
C PHE A 110 -3.48 -0.62 15.70
N MET A 111 -3.64 -1.71 16.50
CA MET A 111 -2.54 -2.62 16.85
C MET A 111 -2.92 -4.05 16.49
N ARG A 112 -1.97 -4.77 15.90
CA ARG A 112 -2.12 -6.18 15.56
C ARG A 112 -0.96 -6.98 16.14
N PHE A 113 -1.28 -8.03 16.89
CA PHE A 113 -0.35 -8.97 17.46
C PHE A 113 -0.55 -10.32 16.78
N SER A 114 0.55 -10.96 16.40
CA SER A 114 0.51 -12.34 15.90
C SER A 114 0.98 -13.29 17.01
N ILE A 115 0.29 -14.41 17.14
CA ILE A 115 0.64 -15.46 18.11
C ILE A 115 1.12 -16.67 17.33
N GLU A 116 2.37 -17.07 17.57
CA GLU A 116 2.93 -18.30 17.04
C GLU A 116 2.58 -19.44 18.00
N LEU A 117 1.86 -20.43 17.50
CA LEU A 117 1.59 -21.69 18.20
C LEU A 117 2.81 -22.61 18.00
N SER A 118 3.85 -22.41 18.78
CA SER A 118 4.95 -23.37 18.94
C SER A 118 4.86 -23.99 20.34
N ASP A 119 5.69 -24.98 20.66
CA ASP A 119 5.74 -25.63 21.98
C ASP A 119 5.87 -24.65 23.17
N SER A 120 6.20 -23.41 22.90
CA SER A 120 6.08 -22.27 23.81
C SER A 120 5.29 -21.14 23.11
N LEU A 121 4.17 -20.71 23.70
CA LEU A 121 3.40 -19.55 23.26
C LEU A 121 4.33 -18.31 23.19
N ARG A 122 4.69 -17.91 21.98
CA ARG A 122 5.46 -16.70 21.74
C ARG A 122 4.57 -15.61 21.13
N ILE A 123 4.39 -14.54 21.87
CA ILE A 123 3.69 -13.34 21.36
C ILE A 123 4.72 -12.53 20.58
N LYS A 124 4.54 -12.46 19.26
CA LYS A 124 5.33 -11.58 18.39
C LYS A 124 4.60 -10.25 18.26
N THR A 125 5.19 -9.20 18.79
CA THR A 125 4.71 -7.85 18.61
C THR A 125 5.28 -7.29 17.30
N ASN A 126 4.45 -7.14 16.27
CA ASN A 126 4.84 -6.44 15.03
C ASN A 126 4.54 -4.93 15.15
N VAL A 127 4.88 -4.32 16.29
CA VAL A 127 4.59 -2.90 16.54
C VAL A 127 5.48 -1.99 15.70
N LEU A 128 6.71 -2.41 15.40
CA LEU A 128 7.62 -1.66 14.54
C LEU A 128 7.87 -2.42 13.23
N PRO A 129 7.72 -1.76 12.09
CA PRO A 129 8.10 -2.36 10.81
C PRO A 129 9.60 -2.66 10.80
N ARG A 130 9.99 -3.80 10.25
CA ARG A 130 11.41 -4.22 10.15
C ARG A 130 12.20 -3.37 9.15
N SER A 131 11.50 -2.67 8.27
CA SER A 131 12.02 -1.69 7.32
C SER A 131 10.93 -0.65 7.03
N LEU A 132 11.34 0.58 6.75
CA LEU A 132 10.43 1.67 6.40
C LEU A 132 9.79 1.46 5.01
N ILE A 133 10.55 0.86 4.10
CA ILE A 133 10.11 0.60 2.73
C ILE A 133 9.76 -0.88 2.58
N ASN A 134 8.57 -1.14 2.05
CA ASN A 134 8.12 -2.50 1.77
C ASN A 134 8.93 -3.09 0.60
N PRO A 135 9.62 -4.23 0.78
CA PRO A 135 10.51 -4.80 -0.24
C PRO A 135 9.78 -5.50 -1.40
N ILE A 136 8.47 -5.64 -1.35
CA ILE A 136 7.67 -6.44 -2.30
C ILE A 136 7.94 -6.03 -3.75
N GLN A 137 7.83 -4.73 -4.07
CA GLN A 137 8.07 -4.22 -5.42
C GLN A 137 9.50 -4.53 -5.88
N MET A 138 10.45 -4.24 -5.01
CA MET A 138 11.87 -4.38 -5.29
C MET A 138 12.30 -5.84 -5.46
N ASN A 139 11.73 -6.78 -4.68
CA ASN A 139 12.01 -8.21 -4.80
C ASN A 139 11.71 -8.73 -6.21
N GLN A 140 10.55 -8.37 -6.75
CA GLN A 140 10.11 -8.79 -8.08
C GLN A 140 10.90 -8.06 -9.18
N ALA A 141 11.09 -6.75 -9.04
CA ALA A 141 11.77 -5.92 -10.03
C ALA A 141 13.24 -6.31 -10.22
N PHE A 142 13.98 -6.51 -9.13
CA PHE A 142 15.38 -6.88 -9.20
C PHE A 142 15.57 -8.28 -9.82
N MET A 143 14.71 -9.24 -9.51
CA MET A 143 14.74 -10.53 -10.22
C MET A 143 14.54 -10.32 -11.73
N GLY A 144 13.52 -9.59 -12.15
CA GLY A 144 13.21 -9.37 -13.56
C GLY A 144 14.32 -8.63 -14.32
N LEU A 145 14.91 -7.59 -13.72
CA LEU A 145 15.95 -6.78 -14.35
C LEU A 145 17.28 -7.53 -14.53
N TYR A 146 17.68 -8.33 -13.52
CA TYR A 146 19.04 -8.85 -13.47
C TYR A 146 19.17 -10.33 -13.90
N ALA A 147 18.07 -11.09 -13.98
CA ALA A 147 18.10 -12.53 -14.25
C ALA A 147 18.79 -12.88 -15.58
N GLN A 148 18.46 -12.18 -16.66
CA GLN A 148 18.99 -12.46 -18.00
C GLN A 148 20.52 -12.20 -18.07
N ALA A 149 20.98 -11.08 -17.50
CA ALA A 149 22.39 -10.75 -17.44
C ALA A 149 23.17 -11.70 -16.54
N THR A 150 22.63 -12.07 -15.37
CA THR A 150 23.21 -13.09 -14.49
C THR A 150 23.39 -14.43 -15.21
N ALA A 151 22.36 -14.86 -15.96
CA ALA A 151 22.38 -16.09 -16.73
C ALA A 151 23.43 -16.05 -17.85
N LYS A 152 23.49 -14.95 -18.59
CA LYS A 152 24.50 -14.74 -19.68
C LYS A 152 25.91 -14.71 -19.15
N ALA A 153 26.12 -14.06 -18.02
CA ALA A 153 27.42 -13.97 -17.36
C ALA A 153 27.85 -15.27 -16.65
N ILE A 154 26.97 -16.28 -16.57
CA ILE A 154 27.27 -17.55 -15.89
C ILE A 154 27.72 -17.29 -14.45
N TRP A 155 26.98 -16.40 -13.73
CA TRP A 155 27.25 -16.01 -12.36
C TRP A 155 28.60 -15.32 -12.10
N ASN A 156 29.45 -15.09 -13.13
CA ASN A 156 30.72 -14.38 -13.03
C ASN A 156 30.60 -12.98 -13.63
N PHE A 157 30.79 -11.94 -12.84
CA PHE A 157 30.58 -10.55 -13.23
C PHE A 157 31.65 -10.05 -14.21
N ASP A 158 32.75 -10.81 -14.44
CA ASP A 158 33.70 -10.53 -15.48
C ASP A 158 33.14 -10.80 -16.89
N ASN A 159 32.09 -11.61 -17.00
CA ASN A 159 31.44 -11.98 -18.25
C ASN A 159 30.23 -11.09 -18.62
N LEU A 160 29.97 -10.03 -17.84
CA LEU A 160 28.98 -9.01 -18.21
C LEU A 160 29.43 -8.23 -19.44
N PHE A 161 28.57 -7.37 -19.97
CA PHE A 161 28.94 -6.48 -21.10
C PHE A 161 30.18 -5.64 -20.76
N ILE A 162 30.26 -5.12 -19.54
CA ILE A 162 31.47 -4.55 -18.92
C ILE A 162 31.70 -5.28 -17.59
N PRO A 163 32.89 -5.80 -17.30
CA PRO A 163 33.25 -6.39 -16.02
C PRO A 163 32.93 -5.47 -14.85
N PHE A 164 32.30 -6.03 -13.81
CA PHE A 164 31.67 -5.24 -12.76
C PHE A 164 32.02 -5.72 -11.35
N ARG A 165 32.15 -4.77 -10.43
CA ARG A 165 32.23 -5.01 -8.97
C ARG A 165 31.24 -4.15 -8.23
N CYS A 166 30.57 -4.70 -7.21
CA CYS A 166 29.83 -3.90 -6.26
C CYS A 166 30.15 -4.29 -4.82
N ILE A 167 29.90 -3.33 -3.94
CA ILE A 167 30.34 -3.39 -2.55
C ILE A 167 29.11 -3.50 -1.64
N SER A 168 29.19 -4.41 -0.67
CA SER A 168 28.23 -4.52 0.43
C SER A 168 28.96 -4.54 1.77
N ALA A 169 28.26 -4.32 2.85
CA ALA A 169 28.80 -4.33 4.22
C ALA A 169 28.24 -5.51 5.02
N ASP A 170 29.13 -6.30 5.58
CA ASP A 170 28.84 -7.24 6.65
C ASP A 170 29.10 -6.54 7.99
N VAL A 171 28.04 -5.97 8.57
CA VAL A 171 28.15 -5.18 9.80
C VAL A 171 28.39 -6.02 11.06
N TYR A 172 28.11 -7.31 11.01
CA TYR A 172 28.34 -8.22 12.13
C TYR A 172 29.82 -8.61 12.26
N ASN A 173 30.48 -8.86 11.14
CA ASN A 173 31.91 -9.17 11.11
C ASN A 173 32.77 -7.94 10.77
N LYS A 174 32.17 -6.74 10.63
CA LYS A 174 32.84 -5.45 10.35
C LYS A 174 33.76 -5.50 9.15
N LYS A 175 33.28 -6.04 8.03
CA LYS A 175 34.10 -6.17 6.81
C LYS A 175 33.34 -5.76 5.56
N THR A 176 34.07 -5.29 4.59
CA THR A 176 33.62 -5.06 3.22
C THR A 176 33.45 -6.38 2.48
N ILE A 177 32.33 -6.52 1.78
CA ILE A 177 32.09 -7.65 0.87
C ILE A 177 32.15 -7.14 -0.57
N VAL A 178 33.10 -7.64 -1.32
CA VAL A 178 33.25 -7.36 -2.76
C VAL A 178 32.58 -8.48 -3.55
N TRP A 179 31.55 -8.14 -4.30
CA TRP A 179 30.86 -9.07 -5.16
C TRP A 179 31.57 -9.16 -6.52
N ARG A 180 32.06 -10.36 -6.84
CA ARG A 180 32.71 -10.73 -8.10
C ARG A 180 31.91 -11.74 -8.91
N ASN A 181 31.03 -12.44 -8.21
CA ASN A 181 30.18 -13.50 -8.76
C ASN A 181 28.91 -13.65 -7.93
N GLY A 182 27.96 -14.43 -8.43
CA GLY A 182 26.69 -14.70 -7.76
C GLY A 182 25.50 -14.09 -8.52
N ASP A 183 24.38 -13.96 -7.82
CA ASP A 183 23.20 -13.28 -8.37
C ASP A 183 23.46 -11.77 -8.40
N LEU A 184 23.38 -11.19 -9.60
CA LEU A 184 23.66 -9.76 -9.78
C LEU A 184 22.61 -8.89 -9.10
N GLY A 185 21.34 -9.32 -9.10
CA GLY A 185 20.26 -8.63 -8.40
C GLY A 185 20.46 -8.61 -6.89
N ASP A 186 20.84 -9.75 -6.29
CA ASP A 186 21.16 -9.84 -4.87
C ASP A 186 22.37 -8.97 -4.51
N ALA A 187 23.39 -8.97 -5.35
CA ALA A 187 24.61 -8.19 -5.15
C ALA A 187 24.32 -6.68 -5.12
N VAL A 188 23.64 -6.17 -6.17
CA VAL A 188 23.28 -4.75 -6.26
C VAL A 188 22.30 -4.35 -5.18
N ARG A 189 21.31 -5.21 -4.88
CA ARG A 189 20.36 -4.95 -3.84
C ARG A 189 21.00 -4.85 -2.45
N SER A 190 21.93 -5.75 -2.11
CA SER A 190 22.67 -5.68 -0.85
C SER A 190 23.50 -4.39 -0.76
N SER A 191 24.12 -3.97 -1.88
CA SER A 191 24.92 -2.75 -1.96
C SER A 191 24.13 -1.46 -1.65
N MET A 192 22.81 -1.45 -1.92
CA MET A 192 21.95 -0.29 -1.69
C MET A 192 21.09 -0.39 -0.42
N THR A 193 21.21 -1.47 0.33
CA THR A 193 20.38 -1.71 1.53
C THR A 193 20.84 -0.85 2.70
N PHE A 194 20.37 0.41 2.73
CA PHE A 194 20.61 1.29 3.87
C PHE A 194 19.84 0.79 5.10
N PRO A 195 20.49 0.69 6.28
CA PRO A 195 19.85 0.23 7.51
C PRO A 195 18.57 0.98 7.83
N PHE A 196 17.56 0.28 8.34
CA PHE A 196 16.20 0.74 8.67
C PHE A 196 15.32 1.08 7.46
N PHE A 197 15.86 1.51 6.30
CA PHE A 197 15.07 1.81 5.11
C PHE A 197 14.66 0.55 4.39
N PHE A 198 15.63 -0.32 4.11
CA PHE A 198 15.41 -1.53 3.32
C PHE A 198 15.70 -2.77 4.16
N LYS A 199 14.99 -3.85 3.84
CA LYS A 199 15.24 -5.15 4.41
C LYS A 199 16.54 -5.74 3.84
N PRO A 200 17.46 -6.25 4.70
CA PRO A 200 18.73 -6.80 4.24
C PRO A 200 18.57 -8.07 3.41
N ILE A 201 19.50 -8.28 2.49
CA ILE A 201 19.70 -9.53 1.79
C ILE A 201 20.58 -10.43 2.64
N TRP A 202 20.21 -11.69 2.76
CA TRP A 202 20.96 -12.67 3.52
C TRP A 202 21.90 -13.47 2.59
N LYS A 203 23.17 -13.54 2.95
CA LYS A 203 24.18 -14.37 2.28
C LYS A 203 24.93 -15.19 3.33
N ASP A 204 24.95 -16.49 3.16
CA ASP A 204 25.66 -17.43 4.05
C ASP A 204 25.31 -17.24 5.54
N GLY A 205 24.02 -16.94 5.82
CA GLY A 205 23.52 -16.73 7.19
C GLY A 205 23.81 -15.34 7.78
N VAL A 206 24.39 -14.41 7.01
CA VAL A 206 24.71 -13.04 7.43
C VAL A 206 23.89 -12.04 6.63
N PRO A 207 23.21 -11.06 7.29
CA PRO A 207 22.51 -9.99 6.60
C PRO A 207 23.51 -8.94 6.11
N LEU A 208 23.43 -8.60 4.82
CA LEU A 208 24.28 -7.62 4.18
C LEU A 208 23.55 -6.27 4.04
N PHE A 209 24.31 -5.21 4.19
CA PHE A 209 23.87 -3.82 4.13
C PHE A 209 24.66 -3.01 3.11
N ASP A 210 24.25 -1.72 2.96
CA ASP A 210 24.86 -0.77 2.03
C ASP A 210 26.39 -0.73 2.19
N GLY A 211 27.06 -0.92 1.07
CA GLY A 211 28.53 -0.95 1.01
C GLY A 211 29.17 0.37 1.47
N GLY A 212 28.43 1.47 1.35
CA GLY A 212 28.89 2.78 1.81
C GLY A 212 29.17 2.88 3.31
N ILE A 213 28.73 1.89 4.11
CA ILE A 213 29.08 1.81 5.53
C ILE A 213 30.60 1.71 5.71
N TYR A 214 31.29 0.94 4.84
CA TYR A 214 32.74 0.69 4.95
C TYR A 214 33.54 1.18 3.76
N ASN A 215 33.03 1.13 2.53
CA ASN A 215 33.70 1.56 1.33
C ASN A 215 32.71 2.18 0.33
N ASN A 216 32.53 3.48 0.41
CA ASN A 216 31.58 4.20 -0.44
C ASN A 216 32.15 4.60 -1.81
N PHE A 217 33.46 4.41 -2.03
CA PHE A 217 34.15 4.78 -3.26
C PHE A 217 35.29 3.78 -3.57
N PRO A 218 34.99 2.64 -4.23
CA PRO A 218 35.85 1.45 -4.27
C PRO A 218 36.99 1.55 -5.30
N VAL A 219 37.87 2.53 -5.19
CA VAL A 219 39.08 2.67 -6.05
C VAL A 219 40.06 1.52 -5.81
N ASP A 220 40.21 1.15 -4.53
CA ASP A 220 41.05 0.02 -4.11
C ASP A 220 40.66 -1.28 -4.83
N VAL A 221 39.36 -1.55 -4.89
CA VAL A 221 38.80 -2.77 -5.53
C VAL A 221 39.08 -2.78 -7.04
N VAL A 222 38.96 -1.62 -7.71
CA VAL A 222 39.24 -1.53 -9.14
C VAL A 222 40.74 -1.73 -9.41
N LYS A 223 41.60 -1.18 -8.56
CA LYS A 223 43.05 -1.37 -8.65
C LYS A 223 43.46 -2.82 -8.46
N GLU A 224 42.95 -3.46 -7.43
CA GLU A 224 43.28 -4.83 -7.03
C GLU A 224 42.75 -5.89 -8.01
N ASP A 225 41.53 -5.74 -8.49
CA ASP A 225 40.85 -6.76 -9.28
C ASP A 225 41.13 -6.64 -10.77
N PHE A 226 41.30 -5.42 -11.31
CA PHE A 226 41.36 -5.18 -12.74
C PHE A 226 42.67 -4.61 -13.23
N HIS A 227 43.50 -4.01 -12.37
CA HIS A 227 44.76 -3.38 -12.73
C HIS A 227 44.62 -2.50 -13.99
N PRO A 228 43.73 -1.49 -14.01
CA PRO A 228 43.53 -0.61 -15.14
C PRO A 228 44.76 0.34 -15.30
N ASP A 229 44.97 0.81 -16.52
CA ASP A 229 46.00 1.79 -16.80
C ASP A 229 45.59 3.23 -16.44
N PHE A 230 44.28 3.45 -16.32
CA PHE A 230 43.71 4.73 -15.92
C PHE A 230 42.37 4.52 -15.16
N ILE A 231 42.19 5.26 -14.09
CA ILE A 231 40.94 5.24 -13.31
C ILE A 231 40.24 6.61 -13.42
N PHE A 232 38.99 6.60 -13.84
CA PHE A 232 38.11 7.76 -13.73
C PHE A 232 37.14 7.61 -12.56
N GLY A 233 37.24 8.47 -11.57
CA GLY A 233 36.39 8.47 -10.40
C GLY A 233 35.24 9.47 -10.51
N SER A 234 34.03 9.09 -10.12
CA SER A 234 32.89 10.00 -9.99
C SER A 234 32.35 9.93 -8.57
N ALA A 235 32.55 11.00 -7.81
CA ALA A 235 32.13 11.11 -6.41
C ALA A 235 31.01 12.14 -6.25
N VAL A 236 29.79 11.66 -5.87
CA VAL A 236 28.61 12.47 -5.59
C VAL A 236 28.34 12.63 -4.09
N ALA A 237 29.07 11.89 -3.25
CA ALA A 237 29.12 12.05 -1.80
C ALA A 237 30.46 12.65 -1.41
N GLY A 238 30.45 13.67 -0.54
CA GLY A 238 31.65 14.33 -0.05
C GLY A 238 31.86 14.08 1.44
N SER A 239 33.11 14.33 1.89
CA SER A 239 33.49 14.25 3.31
C SER A 239 32.93 15.40 4.15
N GLU A 240 32.58 16.53 3.53
CA GLU A 240 32.06 17.71 4.21
C GLU A 240 30.52 17.68 4.30
N VAL A 241 30.01 17.20 5.41
CA VAL A 241 28.58 17.35 5.75
C VAL A 241 28.51 18.35 6.91
N LYS A 242 27.77 19.45 6.71
CA LYS A 242 27.49 20.40 7.77
C LYS A 242 26.73 19.70 8.90
N PRO A 243 26.97 20.07 10.18
CA PRO A 243 26.16 19.61 11.29
C PRO A 243 24.66 19.84 11.00
N SER A 244 23.83 18.85 11.26
CA SER A 244 22.39 18.90 10.97
C SER A 244 21.60 18.33 12.13
N GLU A 245 20.50 18.97 12.49
CA GLU A 245 19.53 18.46 13.46
C GLU A 245 18.61 17.39 12.89
N ASN A 246 18.67 17.13 11.58
CA ASN A 246 17.87 16.11 10.93
C ASN A 246 18.28 14.70 11.43
N PRO A 247 17.38 13.93 12.09
CA PRO A 247 17.70 12.63 12.66
C PRO A 247 18.28 11.65 11.64
N MET A 248 17.85 11.76 10.38
CA MET A 248 18.32 10.92 9.29
C MET A 248 19.78 11.15 8.94
N HIS A 249 20.19 12.42 8.88
CA HIS A 249 21.61 12.79 8.69
C HIS A 249 22.46 12.33 9.86
N GLN A 250 21.92 12.40 11.09
CA GLN A 250 22.62 11.91 12.28
C GLN A 250 22.83 10.40 12.23
N ILE A 251 21.79 9.62 11.91
CA ILE A 251 21.89 8.14 11.75
C ILE A 251 22.90 7.82 10.64
N GLN A 252 22.82 8.48 9.50
CA GLN A 252 23.77 8.29 8.41
C GLN A 252 25.21 8.50 8.87
N ARG A 253 25.46 9.56 9.65
CA ARG A 253 26.80 9.87 10.20
C ARG A 253 27.29 8.87 11.24
N MET A 254 26.38 8.32 12.03
CA MET A 254 26.73 7.31 13.04
C MET A 254 27.05 5.95 12.42
N VAL A 255 26.43 5.62 11.28
CA VAL A 255 26.55 4.32 10.61
C VAL A 255 27.68 4.29 9.57
N MET A 256 27.83 5.36 8.78
CA MET A 256 28.82 5.43 7.69
C MET A 256 30.21 5.75 8.23
N GLN A 257 31.19 4.92 7.87
CA GLN A 257 32.59 5.19 8.19
C GLN A 257 33.21 6.21 7.21
N HIS A 258 34.36 6.73 7.57
CA HIS A 258 35.09 7.64 6.70
C HIS A 258 35.57 6.90 5.46
N THR A 259 35.23 7.44 4.28
CA THR A 259 35.68 6.95 2.98
C THR A 259 36.64 7.96 2.37
N ASP A 260 37.73 7.50 1.82
CA ASP A 260 38.62 8.31 0.99
C ASP A 260 38.02 8.47 -0.42
N TYR A 261 37.65 9.70 -0.78
CA TYR A 261 37.12 10.04 -2.10
C TYR A 261 38.21 10.63 -2.98
N ASN A 262 39.36 9.99 -3.07
CA ASN A 262 40.45 10.40 -3.93
C ASN A 262 40.86 9.29 -4.89
N VAL A 263 41.36 9.70 -6.07
CA VAL A 263 42.11 8.90 -7.00
C VAL A 263 43.53 9.50 -7.04
N ALA A 264 44.55 8.70 -6.80
CA ALA A 264 45.92 9.20 -6.83
C ALA A 264 46.24 9.75 -8.23
N GLU A 265 47.03 10.81 -8.33
CA GLU A 265 47.28 11.50 -9.60
C GLU A 265 47.94 10.58 -10.61
N GLU A 266 48.80 9.66 -10.17
CA GLU A 266 49.42 8.65 -11.01
C GLU A 266 48.44 7.60 -11.57
N ASP A 267 47.36 7.31 -10.81
CA ASP A 267 46.36 6.30 -11.15
C ASP A 267 45.25 6.83 -12.07
N GLY A 268 44.95 8.13 -11.99
CA GLY A 268 43.81 8.62 -12.76
C GLY A 268 43.35 10.03 -12.46
N MET A 269 42.05 10.26 -12.65
CA MET A 269 41.37 11.53 -12.41
C MET A 269 40.04 11.30 -11.70
N ILE A 270 39.55 12.36 -11.02
CA ILE A 270 38.27 12.31 -10.32
C ILE A 270 37.44 13.56 -10.60
N VAL A 271 36.16 13.38 -10.81
CA VAL A 271 35.16 14.46 -10.74
C VAL A 271 34.39 14.38 -9.42
N LYS A 272 34.38 15.48 -8.67
CA LYS A 272 33.66 15.59 -7.39
C LYS A 272 32.48 16.54 -7.53
N PHE A 273 31.34 16.12 -6.99
CA PHE A 273 30.13 16.91 -6.97
C PHE A 273 29.73 17.23 -5.53
N ASN A 274 29.13 18.39 -5.33
CA ASN A 274 28.55 18.79 -4.06
C ASN A 274 27.09 19.23 -4.29
N PHE A 275 26.14 18.47 -3.76
CA PHE A 275 24.71 18.71 -3.88
C PHE A 275 24.09 18.86 -2.46
N PRO A 276 24.31 19.99 -1.77
CA PRO A 276 23.85 20.16 -0.38
C PRO A 276 22.34 20.16 -0.25
N ASP A 277 21.62 20.61 -1.30
CA ASP A 277 20.16 20.78 -1.30
C ASP A 277 19.42 19.60 -1.93
N VAL A 278 20.11 18.48 -2.19
CA VAL A 278 19.50 17.27 -2.72
C VAL A 278 19.49 16.18 -1.66
N THR A 279 18.30 15.68 -1.33
CA THR A 279 18.13 14.55 -0.40
C THR A 279 18.34 13.19 -1.10
N LEU A 280 18.44 12.11 -0.30
CA LEU A 280 18.72 10.75 -0.81
C LEU A 280 17.63 10.20 -1.74
N LEU A 281 16.40 10.70 -1.66
CA LEU A 281 15.24 10.15 -2.36
C LEU A 281 14.61 11.11 -3.40
N GLU A 282 15.26 12.23 -3.73
CA GLU A 282 14.74 13.21 -4.71
C GLU A 282 15.08 12.85 -6.16
N PHE A 283 14.69 11.66 -6.59
CA PHE A 283 14.97 11.16 -7.96
C PHE A 283 14.28 11.95 -9.07
N PHE A 284 13.27 12.74 -8.77
CA PHE A 284 12.66 13.63 -9.76
C PHE A 284 13.61 14.71 -10.29
N LYS A 285 14.74 14.96 -9.60
CA LYS A 285 15.84 15.83 -10.06
C LYS A 285 16.86 15.10 -10.96
N ALA A 286 16.64 13.82 -11.30
CA ALA A 286 17.62 13.00 -11.98
C ALA A 286 18.12 13.62 -13.30
N LYS A 287 17.23 14.24 -14.08
CA LYS A 287 17.61 14.91 -15.32
C LYS A 287 18.55 16.09 -15.09
N GLU A 288 18.23 16.95 -14.13
CA GLU A 288 19.07 18.10 -13.75
C GLU A 288 20.45 17.64 -13.27
N LEU A 289 20.49 16.61 -12.40
CA LEU A 289 21.73 16.06 -11.89
C LEU A 289 22.59 15.41 -12.99
N MET A 290 21.94 14.72 -13.93
CA MET A 290 22.63 14.17 -15.12
C MET A 290 23.25 15.27 -15.96
N ASP A 291 22.54 16.37 -16.21
CA ASP A 291 23.05 17.49 -17.02
C ASP A 291 24.27 18.14 -16.34
N ILE A 292 24.22 18.34 -15.00
CA ILE A 292 25.37 18.84 -14.22
C ILE A 292 26.56 17.86 -14.33
N GLY A 293 26.28 16.53 -14.23
CA GLY A 293 27.30 15.49 -14.38
C GLY A 293 27.97 15.54 -15.75
N TYR A 294 27.19 15.72 -16.79
CA TYR A 294 27.65 15.83 -18.17
C TYR A 294 28.55 17.05 -18.38
N GLU A 295 28.06 18.24 -18.07
CA GLU A 295 28.79 19.49 -18.26
C GLU A 295 30.14 19.52 -17.52
N ARG A 296 30.13 19.05 -16.27
CA ARG A 296 31.35 19.04 -15.46
C ARG A 296 32.40 18.04 -15.99
N THR A 297 31.95 16.87 -16.49
CA THR A 297 32.85 15.91 -17.09
C THR A 297 33.36 16.40 -18.44
N LEU A 298 32.48 17.04 -19.22
CA LEU A 298 32.85 17.62 -20.51
C LEU A 298 33.99 18.66 -20.36
N SER A 299 33.98 19.46 -19.30
CA SER A 299 35.06 20.41 -19.00
C SER A 299 36.42 19.76 -18.71
N MET A 300 36.45 18.46 -18.42
CA MET A 300 37.66 17.68 -18.15
C MET A 300 38.12 16.82 -19.32
N ILE A 301 37.35 16.76 -20.42
CA ILE A 301 37.58 15.81 -21.52
C ILE A 301 38.94 15.95 -22.16
N ASP A 302 39.43 17.17 -22.40
CA ASP A 302 40.74 17.39 -22.99
C ASP A 302 41.88 16.85 -22.10
N SER A 303 41.76 17.03 -20.79
CA SER A 303 42.69 16.48 -19.80
C SER A 303 42.66 14.95 -19.74
N ILE A 304 41.45 14.36 -19.89
CA ILE A 304 41.29 12.91 -19.94
C ILE A 304 41.92 12.35 -21.21
N LYS A 305 41.70 12.97 -22.40
CA LYS A 305 42.26 12.57 -23.68
C LYS A 305 43.76 12.67 -23.72
N GLN A 306 44.38 13.59 -22.98
CA GLN A 306 45.83 13.64 -22.84
C GLN A 306 46.42 12.40 -22.15
N ARG A 307 45.61 11.75 -21.30
CA ARG A 307 46.04 10.58 -20.52
C ARG A 307 45.54 9.26 -21.07
N VAL A 308 44.41 9.27 -21.80
CA VAL A 308 43.80 8.10 -22.42
C VAL A 308 43.80 8.30 -23.93
N ALA A 309 44.80 7.69 -24.59
CA ALA A 309 44.99 7.83 -26.04
C ALA A 309 44.05 6.92 -26.86
N ARG A 310 43.49 5.86 -26.25
CA ARG A 310 42.57 4.94 -26.91
C ARG A 310 41.18 5.57 -27.03
N GLU A 311 40.61 5.54 -28.22
CA GLU A 311 39.27 5.98 -28.48
C GLU A 311 38.37 4.82 -28.94
N VAL A 312 37.11 4.81 -28.50
CA VAL A 312 36.06 3.89 -28.94
C VAL A 312 34.90 4.71 -29.47
N PRO A 313 34.61 4.66 -30.77
CA PRO A 313 33.48 5.38 -31.34
C PRO A 313 32.13 4.95 -30.69
N LEU A 314 31.25 5.91 -30.42
CA LEU A 314 29.92 5.64 -29.85
C LEU A 314 29.11 4.66 -30.73
N SER A 315 29.27 4.73 -32.05
CA SER A 315 28.62 3.80 -32.99
C SER A 315 29.04 2.35 -32.77
N GLU A 316 30.34 2.10 -32.52
CA GLU A 316 30.90 0.78 -32.22
C GLU A 316 30.38 0.28 -30.87
N LEU A 317 30.41 1.14 -29.84
CA LEU A 317 29.89 0.81 -28.51
C LEU A 317 28.42 0.41 -28.58
N ASN A 318 27.59 1.18 -29.29
CA ASN A 318 26.19 0.89 -29.48
C ASN A 318 25.92 -0.38 -30.30
N ALA A 319 26.76 -0.71 -31.25
CA ALA A 319 26.69 -1.99 -31.98
C ALA A 319 26.99 -3.17 -31.04
N ARG A 320 28.02 -3.06 -30.21
CA ARG A 320 28.34 -4.07 -29.17
C ARG A 320 27.22 -4.22 -28.14
N ARG A 321 26.59 -3.13 -27.70
CA ARG A 321 25.40 -3.15 -26.79
C ARG A 321 24.24 -3.92 -27.40
N ARG A 322 23.89 -3.63 -28.65
CA ARG A 322 22.81 -4.35 -29.34
C ARG A 322 23.08 -5.83 -29.42
N ALA A 323 24.27 -6.21 -29.89
CA ALA A 323 24.67 -7.61 -29.97
C ALA A 323 24.64 -8.33 -28.62
N TYR A 324 25.05 -7.66 -27.55
CA TYR A 324 24.98 -8.21 -26.20
C TYR A 324 23.50 -8.41 -25.77
N LYS A 325 22.64 -7.41 -25.92
CA LYS A 325 21.21 -7.49 -25.57
C LYS A 325 20.48 -8.58 -26.36
N GLU A 326 20.74 -8.70 -27.65
CA GLU A 326 20.20 -9.76 -28.53
C GLU A 326 20.63 -11.17 -28.11
N SER A 327 21.79 -11.28 -27.46
CA SER A 327 22.32 -12.57 -26.98
C SER A 327 21.77 -12.99 -25.59
N LEU A 328 20.99 -12.16 -24.93
CA LEU A 328 20.42 -12.49 -23.65
C LEU A 328 19.34 -13.60 -23.78
N PRO A 329 19.27 -14.57 -22.85
CA PRO A 329 18.25 -15.59 -22.89
C PRO A 329 16.87 -14.97 -22.62
N SER A 330 15.82 -15.46 -23.30
CA SER A 330 14.44 -14.99 -23.06
C SER A 330 14.00 -15.30 -21.63
N LEU A 331 13.45 -14.30 -20.93
CA LEU A 331 12.96 -14.46 -19.57
C LEU A 331 11.57 -15.11 -19.55
N LYS A 332 11.56 -16.43 -19.70
CA LYS A 332 10.38 -17.28 -19.57
C LYS A 332 10.64 -18.33 -18.51
N PHE A 333 9.63 -18.62 -17.71
CA PHE A 333 9.69 -19.57 -16.61
C PHE A 333 9.02 -20.89 -17.01
N ARG A 334 9.51 -22.00 -16.47
CA ARG A 334 8.93 -23.32 -16.68
C ARG A 334 8.72 -24.08 -15.36
N ASN A 335 9.76 -24.31 -14.61
CA ASN A 335 9.70 -25.01 -13.34
C ASN A 335 9.55 -24.01 -12.19
N ILE A 336 8.79 -24.40 -11.16
CA ILE A 336 8.56 -23.59 -9.96
C ILE A 336 9.01 -24.42 -8.76
N TYR A 337 9.81 -23.81 -7.90
CA TYR A 337 10.25 -24.39 -6.63
C TYR A 337 9.86 -23.47 -5.49
N VAL A 338 9.01 -23.93 -4.60
CA VAL A 338 8.50 -23.14 -3.47
C VAL A 338 9.10 -23.69 -2.18
N THR A 339 9.66 -22.81 -1.37
CA THR A 339 10.25 -23.12 -0.07
C THR A 339 9.61 -22.30 1.05
N GLY A 340 9.78 -22.69 2.31
CA GLY A 340 9.26 -21.98 3.48
C GLY A 340 7.79 -22.26 3.81
N VAL A 341 7.18 -23.26 3.16
CA VAL A 341 5.75 -23.59 3.27
C VAL A 341 5.52 -25.10 3.35
N THR A 342 4.33 -25.50 3.79
CA THR A 342 3.88 -26.89 3.79
C THR A 342 3.47 -27.34 2.36
N GLU A 343 3.29 -28.64 2.15
CA GLU A 343 2.91 -29.20 0.84
C GLU A 343 1.59 -28.64 0.33
N SER A 344 0.57 -28.55 1.16
CA SER A 344 -0.73 -27.98 0.77
C SER A 344 -0.65 -26.48 0.42
N GLN A 345 0.20 -25.72 1.13
CA GLN A 345 0.48 -24.32 0.84
C GLN A 345 1.24 -24.16 -0.49
N ARG A 346 2.19 -25.07 -0.76
CA ARG A 346 2.94 -25.13 -2.02
C ARG A 346 1.98 -25.27 -3.21
N ILE A 347 1.08 -26.26 -3.14
CA ILE A 347 0.08 -26.48 -4.18
C ILE A 347 -0.78 -25.24 -4.41
N TYR A 348 -1.23 -24.58 -3.33
CA TYR A 348 -1.99 -23.33 -3.43
C TYR A 348 -1.22 -22.24 -4.19
N ILE A 349 0.09 -22.05 -3.89
CA ILE A 349 0.93 -21.05 -4.53
C ILE A 349 1.15 -21.36 -6.00
N GLU A 350 1.43 -22.62 -6.34
CA GLU A 350 1.63 -23.07 -7.72
C GLU A 350 0.36 -22.91 -8.57
N ASP A 351 -0.82 -23.13 -8.00
CA ASP A 351 -2.11 -22.94 -8.68
C ASP A 351 -2.43 -21.47 -9.02
N GLN A 352 -1.78 -20.50 -8.37
CA GLN A 352 -1.94 -19.08 -8.72
C GLN A 352 -1.18 -18.69 -10.00
N LEU A 353 -0.23 -19.52 -10.45
CA LEU A 353 0.60 -19.28 -11.61
C LEU A 353 -0.02 -19.99 -12.84
N HIS A 354 -0.64 -19.21 -13.72
CA HIS A 354 -1.16 -19.73 -14.98
C HIS A 354 -0.01 -20.09 -15.93
N ARG A 355 -0.08 -21.28 -16.52
CA ARG A 355 0.90 -21.78 -17.47
C ARG A 355 0.24 -21.91 -18.84
N ASP A 356 1.01 -21.67 -19.91
CA ASP A 356 0.56 -21.95 -21.25
C ASP A 356 0.52 -23.46 -21.54
N ILE A 357 0.13 -23.84 -22.76
CA ILE A 357 0.08 -25.24 -23.25
C ILE A 357 1.44 -25.97 -23.09
N ASN A 358 2.56 -25.24 -23.13
CA ASN A 358 3.89 -25.79 -22.99
C ASN A 358 4.36 -25.84 -21.52
N GLY A 359 3.53 -25.40 -20.60
CA GLY A 359 3.84 -25.27 -19.18
C GLY A 359 4.77 -24.08 -18.87
N GLU A 360 4.84 -23.10 -19.77
CA GLU A 360 5.65 -21.88 -19.65
C GLU A 360 4.78 -20.68 -19.24
N PHE A 361 5.42 -19.67 -18.67
CA PHE A 361 4.79 -18.37 -18.38
C PHE A 361 5.83 -17.25 -18.45
N SER A 362 5.34 -16.05 -18.77
CA SER A 362 6.12 -14.83 -18.93
C SER A 362 6.41 -14.13 -17.61
N MET A 363 7.29 -13.14 -17.65
CA MET A 363 7.57 -12.24 -16.52
C MET A 363 6.32 -11.41 -16.16
N GLU A 364 5.50 -11.02 -17.12
CA GLU A 364 4.28 -10.25 -16.90
C GLU A 364 3.21 -11.09 -16.18
N GLU A 365 3.00 -12.34 -16.63
CA GLU A 365 2.10 -13.27 -15.96
C GLU A 365 2.56 -13.58 -14.53
N PHE A 366 3.88 -13.70 -14.32
CA PHE A 366 4.46 -13.84 -12.99
C PHE A 366 4.20 -12.59 -12.15
N LYS A 367 4.46 -11.37 -12.66
CA LYS A 367 4.23 -10.10 -11.95
C LYS A 367 2.77 -10.02 -11.47
N TYR A 368 1.81 -10.35 -12.34
CA TYR A 368 0.40 -10.37 -11.98
C TYR A 368 0.09 -11.38 -10.86
N ALA A 369 0.53 -12.62 -11.01
CA ALA A 369 0.31 -13.67 -10.02
C ALA A 369 0.99 -13.35 -8.67
N TYR A 370 2.20 -12.78 -8.71
CA TYR A 370 2.98 -12.37 -7.55
C TYR A 370 2.22 -11.35 -6.68
N PHE A 371 1.71 -10.29 -7.28
CA PHE A 371 0.94 -9.28 -6.53
C PHE A 371 -0.43 -9.80 -6.10
N LYS A 372 -1.06 -10.67 -6.89
CA LYS A 372 -2.29 -11.36 -6.51
C LYS A 372 -2.09 -12.24 -5.28
N MET A 373 -0.99 -12.97 -5.20
CA MET A 373 -0.62 -13.76 -4.02
C MET A 373 -0.35 -12.87 -2.80
N LEU A 374 0.39 -11.78 -2.96
CA LEU A 374 0.73 -10.86 -1.88
C LEU A 374 -0.45 -9.98 -1.43
N SER A 375 -1.52 -9.90 -2.20
CA SER A 375 -2.78 -9.32 -1.73
C SER A 375 -3.52 -10.21 -0.72
N ASP A 376 -3.09 -11.45 -0.56
CA ASP A 376 -3.57 -12.35 0.48
C ASP A 376 -2.86 -12.04 1.80
N ALA A 377 -3.63 -11.67 2.83
CA ALA A 377 -3.11 -11.31 4.15
C ALA A 377 -2.28 -12.44 4.83
N LYS A 378 -2.37 -13.67 4.33
CA LYS A 378 -1.64 -14.84 4.85
C LYS A 378 -0.24 -14.97 4.31
N ILE A 379 0.04 -14.36 3.17
CA ILE A 379 1.37 -14.35 2.58
C ILE A 379 2.07 -13.06 2.97
N LYS A 380 3.03 -13.18 3.88
CA LYS A 380 3.77 -12.03 4.40
C LYS A 380 4.82 -11.52 3.43
N GLU A 381 5.47 -12.42 2.74
CA GLU A 381 6.57 -12.12 1.82
C GLU A 381 6.77 -13.26 0.84
N ILE A 382 7.11 -12.89 -0.38
CA ILE A 382 7.66 -13.81 -1.40
C ILE A 382 8.96 -13.18 -1.90
N VAL A 383 10.06 -13.93 -1.81
CA VAL A 383 11.34 -13.54 -2.42
C VAL A 383 11.55 -14.42 -3.64
N PRO A 384 11.33 -13.89 -4.86
CA PRO A 384 11.49 -14.65 -6.08
C PRO A 384 12.94 -14.64 -6.54
N LYS A 385 13.40 -15.75 -7.15
CA LYS A 385 14.69 -15.87 -7.80
C LYS A 385 14.56 -16.65 -9.10
N ALA A 386 15.17 -16.16 -10.17
CA ALA A 386 15.18 -16.77 -11.47
C ALA A 386 16.54 -17.40 -11.75
N VAL A 387 16.57 -18.70 -11.99
CA VAL A 387 17.81 -19.44 -12.30
C VAL A 387 17.71 -20.05 -13.70
N TYR A 388 18.64 -19.70 -14.57
CA TYR A 388 18.63 -20.18 -15.95
C TYR A 388 18.96 -21.66 -16.04
N ASN A 389 18.05 -22.44 -16.61
CA ASN A 389 18.22 -23.85 -16.86
C ASN A 389 18.71 -24.08 -18.32
N ARG A 390 19.98 -24.39 -18.49
CA ARG A 390 20.61 -24.59 -19.81
C ARG A 390 19.99 -25.74 -20.60
N LYS A 391 19.45 -26.78 -19.93
CA LYS A 391 18.86 -27.93 -20.62
C LYS A 391 17.55 -27.54 -21.32
N ASN A 392 16.74 -26.76 -20.64
CA ASN A 392 15.42 -26.37 -21.13
C ASN A 392 15.43 -25.02 -21.86
N LYS A 393 16.53 -24.27 -21.79
CA LYS A 393 16.68 -22.88 -22.29
C LYS A 393 15.65 -21.90 -21.73
N ASN A 394 15.14 -22.15 -20.52
CA ASN A 394 14.18 -21.37 -19.77
C ASN A 394 14.70 -21.10 -18.37
N PHE A 395 14.00 -20.27 -17.61
CA PHE A 395 14.31 -20.03 -16.21
C PHE A 395 13.47 -20.94 -15.30
N ASP A 396 14.13 -21.48 -14.29
CA ASP A 396 13.47 -22.08 -13.13
C ASP A 396 13.19 -20.98 -12.11
N LEU A 397 11.97 -20.90 -11.62
CA LEU A 397 11.52 -19.91 -10.66
C LEU A 397 11.57 -20.51 -9.25
N TYR A 398 12.34 -19.91 -8.38
CA TYR A 398 12.42 -20.22 -6.95
C TYR A 398 11.67 -19.16 -6.17
N LEU A 399 10.77 -19.58 -5.27
CA LEU A 399 9.98 -18.70 -4.42
C LEU A 399 10.25 -19.07 -2.96
N ASP A 400 10.94 -18.20 -2.22
CA ASP A 400 11.02 -18.30 -0.76
C ASP A 400 9.85 -17.53 -0.16
N VAL A 401 8.90 -18.28 0.45
CA VAL A 401 7.62 -17.76 0.92
C VAL A 401 7.56 -17.75 2.42
N LYS A 402 7.15 -16.61 2.98
CA LYS A 402 6.88 -16.49 4.42
C LYS A 402 5.39 -16.28 4.64
N ILE A 403 4.81 -17.20 5.37
CA ILE A 403 3.42 -17.15 5.79
C ILE A 403 3.30 -16.34 7.09
N THR A 404 2.19 -15.65 7.27
CA THR A 404 1.85 -15.00 8.55
C THR A 404 1.47 -16.04 9.59
N ASP A 405 1.72 -15.74 10.85
CA ASP A 405 1.25 -16.57 11.95
C ASP A 405 -0.28 -16.72 11.87
N GLU A 406 -0.82 -17.89 12.19
CA GLU A 406 -2.23 -18.21 11.95
C GLU A 406 -3.20 -17.43 12.85
N ILE A 407 -2.77 -17.09 14.07
CA ILE A 407 -3.61 -16.38 15.05
C ILE A 407 -3.20 -14.93 15.18
N ASN A 408 -4.19 -14.05 15.08
CA ASN A 408 -4.01 -12.62 15.24
C ASN A 408 -4.92 -12.10 16.35
N VAL A 409 -4.39 -11.20 17.17
CA VAL A 409 -5.14 -10.40 18.14
C VAL A 409 -5.06 -8.95 17.70
N ASN A 410 -6.20 -8.35 17.46
CA ASN A 410 -6.32 -6.97 17.00
C ASN A 410 -6.91 -6.12 18.12
N ILE A 411 -6.28 -5.01 18.47
CA ILE A 411 -6.74 -4.07 19.48
C ILE A 411 -6.93 -2.71 18.82
N GLY A 412 -8.01 -2.05 19.17
CA GLY A 412 -8.31 -0.76 18.58
C GLY A 412 -9.51 -0.07 19.22
N GLY A 413 -10.17 0.75 18.42
CA GLY A 413 -11.37 1.49 18.83
C GLY A 413 -11.21 2.98 18.62
N ASN A 414 -11.88 3.75 19.48
CA ASN A 414 -11.97 5.18 19.38
C ASN A 414 -12.05 5.82 20.76
N ILE A 415 -11.27 6.84 21.03
CA ILE A 415 -11.33 7.70 22.21
C ILE A 415 -11.77 9.09 21.73
N SER A 416 -12.86 9.58 22.26
CA SER A 416 -13.44 10.86 21.86
C SER A 416 -13.79 11.70 23.06
N SER A 417 -13.70 13.02 22.91
CA SER A 417 -14.25 13.97 23.87
C SER A 417 -15.80 13.95 23.93
N HIS A 418 -16.44 13.19 23.02
CA HIS A 418 -17.90 12.96 22.97
C HIS A 418 -18.22 11.51 23.32
N GLN A 419 -19.51 11.13 23.28
CA GLN A 419 -19.96 9.78 23.63
C GLN A 419 -19.50 8.65 22.66
N ALA A 420 -18.58 8.94 21.73
CA ALA A 420 -18.07 8.00 20.75
C ALA A 420 -16.95 7.08 21.26
N ASN A 421 -16.76 6.98 22.56
CA ASN A 421 -15.72 6.10 23.13
C ASN A 421 -16.06 4.64 22.86
N GLN A 422 -15.11 3.91 22.29
CA GLN A 422 -15.26 2.52 21.88
C GLN A 422 -13.95 1.76 22.01
N LEU A 423 -13.98 0.64 22.70
CA LEU A 423 -12.93 -0.37 22.73
C LEU A 423 -13.24 -1.42 21.68
N TYR A 424 -12.23 -1.86 20.94
CA TYR A 424 -12.30 -2.97 20.00
C TYR A 424 -11.27 -4.05 20.36
N LEU A 425 -11.72 -5.30 20.33
CA LEU A 425 -10.88 -6.48 20.42
C LEU A 425 -11.28 -7.45 19.30
N GLY A 426 -10.35 -7.82 18.43
CA GLY A 426 -10.54 -8.79 17.37
C GLY A 426 -9.64 -10.02 17.58
N LEU A 427 -10.19 -11.20 17.38
CA LEU A 427 -9.45 -12.45 17.30
C LEU A 427 -9.61 -13.00 15.90
N GLY A 428 -8.49 -13.21 15.20
CA GLY A 428 -8.47 -13.75 13.86
C GLY A 428 -7.70 -15.07 13.80
N TYR A 429 -8.23 -16.04 13.09
CA TYR A 429 -7.51 -17.22 12.65
C TYR A 429 -7.47 -17.25 11.13
N GLN A 430 -6.27 -17.36 10.58
CA GLN A 430 -6.02 -17.37 9.15
C GLN A 430 -5.28 -18.65 8.76
N GLY A 431 -6.00 -19.63 8.26
CA GLY A 431 -5.42 -20.90 7.81
C GLY A 431 -5.13 -20.88 6.30
N LEU A 432 -3.90 -21.21 5.93
CA LEU A 432 -3.50 -21.54 4.56
C LEU A 432 -3.20 -23.02 4.50
N GLY A 433 -4.20 -23.83 4.16
CA GLY A 433 -4.08 -25.26 4.02
C GLY A 433 -4.65 -25.73 2.67
N GLU A 434 -5.38 -26.82 2.68
CA GLU A 434 -6.11 -27.30 1.51
C GLU A 434 -7.14 -26.26 1.03
N TYR A 435 -7.78 -25.57 1.98
CA TYR A 435 -8.64 -24.42 1.76
C TYR A 435 -8.09 -23.21 2.51
N LEU A 436 -8.20 -22.07 1.89
CA LEU A 436 -7.90 -20.80 2.51
C LEU A 436 -9.06 -20.42 3.43
N THR A 437 -8.81 -20.25 4.72
CA THR A 437 -9.85 -19.96 5.71
C THR A 437 -9.53 -18.70 6.51
N ASP A 438 -10.55 -17.85 6.71
CA ASP A 438 -10.49 -16.69 7.59
C ASP A 438 -11.61 -16.78 8.61
N LEU A 439 -11.27 -16.95 9.88
CA LEU A 439 -12.22 -16.87 10.98
C LEU A 439 -11.91 -15.63 11.79
N ASN A 440 -12.92 -14.81 12.04
CA ASN A 440 -12.76 -13.58 12.80
C ASN A 440 -13.88 -13.48 13.83
N ALA A 441 -13.50 -13.19 15.07
CA ALA A 441 -14.40 -12.85 16.15
C ALA A 441 -14.07 -11.43 16.62
N ASN A 442 -15.03 -10.52 16.53
CA ASN A 442 -14.89 -9.11 16.87
C ASN A 442 -15.76 -8.74 18.04
N PHE A 443 -15.20 -8.08 19.01
CA PHE A 443 -15.89 -7.54 20.17
C PHE A 443 -15.69 -6.03 20.21
N GLN A 444 -16.79 -5.31 20.33
CA GLN A 444 -16.81 -3.85 20.46
C GLN A 444 -17.60 -3.46 21.69
N MET A 445 -17.08 -2.58 22.52
CA MET A 445 -17.72 -2.09 23.72
C MET A 445 -17.57 -0.57 23.82
N GLY A 446 -18.65 0.14 23.89
CA GLY A 446 -18.67 1.60 24.00
C GLY A 446 -19.99 2.15 24.51
N ASN A 447 -20.02 3.44 24.79
CA ASN A 447 -21.19 4.11 25.35
C ASN A 447 -22.35 4.18 24.34
N ALA A 448 -22.06 4.53 23.09
CA ALA A 448 -23.07 4.64 22.04
C ALA A 448 -23.31 3.32 21.31
N TYR A 449 -22.29 2.49 21.16
CA TYR A 449 -22.35 1.25 20.41
C TYR A 449 -21.57 0.12 21.09
N SER A 450 -22.19 -1.06 21.16
CA SER A 450 -21.52 -2.29 21.57
C SER A 450 -21.97 -3.44 20.66
N GLY A 451 -21.06 -4.39 20.36
CA GLY A 451 -21.43 -5.49 19.49
C GLY A 451 -20.41 -6.62 19.51
N VAL A 452 -20.89 -7.79 19.11
CA VAL A 452 -20.08 -8.98 18.88
C VAL A 452 -20.41 -9.47 17.47
N SER A 453 -19.39 -9.80 16.70
CA SER A 453 -19.59 -10.47 15.41
C SER A 453 -18.60 -11.62 15.25
N PHE A 454 -19.06 -12.66 14.59
CA PHE A 454 -18.25 -13.77 14.14
C PHE A 454 -18.42 -13.87 12.63
N SER A 455 -17.30 -13.97 11.90
CA SER A 455 -17.31 -14.24 10.46
C SER A 455 -16.37 -15.38 10.12
N GLY A 456 -16.85 -16.32 9.30
CA GLY A 456 -16.05 -17.42 8.78
C GLY A 456 -16.09 -17.43 7.25
N ARG A 457 -14.94 -17.18 6.62
CA ARG A 457 -14.78 -17.16 5.16
C ARG A 457 -13.93 -18.35 4.73
N ILE A 458 -14.44 -19.11 3.76
CA ILE A 458 -13.73 -20.23 3.14
C ILE A 458 -13.62 -19.94 1.64
N TYR A 459 -12.39 -19.90 1.13
CA TYR A 459 -12.14 -19.71 -0.31
C TYR A 459 -12.17 -21.05 -1.04
N MET A 460 -12.95 -21.11 -2.10
CA MET A 460 -13.16 -22.32 -2.88
C MET A 460 -12.13 -22.39 -4.03
N ARG A 461 -11.65 -23.59 -4.32
CA ARG A 461 -10.81 -23.89 -5.48
C ARG A 461 -11.68 -24.12 -6.71
N THR A 462 -12.20 -23.05 -7.26
CA THR A 462 -13.03 -23.06 -8.47
C THR A 462 -12.31 -22.31 -9.58
N PRO A 463 -12.58 -22.58 -10.87
CA PRO A 463 -11.97 -21.85 -12.00
C PRO A 463 -12.15 -20.33 -11.85
N ILE A 464 -13.29 -19.88 -11.34
CA ILE A 464 -13.52 -18.50 -10.91
C ILE A 464 -13.29 -18.46 -9.41
N PRO A 465 -12.27 -17.72 -8.92
CA PRO A 465 -12.02 -17.56 -7.49
C PRO A 465 -13.31 -17.14 -6.76
N SER A 466 -13.68 -17.88 -5.74
CA SER A 466 -14.91 -17.60 -4.99
C SER A 466 -14.73 -17.90 -3.50
N TYR A 467 -15.56 -17.31 -2.67
CA TYR A 467 -15.62 -17.67 -1.25
C TYR A 467 -17.04 -17.77 -0.74
N LEU A 468 -17.22 -18.61 0.25
CA LEU A 468 -18.41 -18.64 1.08
C LEU A 468 -18.09 -17.98 2.43
N ASN A 469 -18.92 -17.03 2.86
CA ASN A 469 -18.76 -16.32 4.13
C ASN A 469 -20.03 -16.42 4.96
N LEU A 470 -19.91 -17.01 6.16
CA LEU A 470 -20.94 -16.99 7.19
C LEU A 470 -20.64 -15.88 8.18
N GLU A 471 -21.62 -15.00 8.42
CA GLU A 471 -21.52 -13.92 9.38
C GLU A 471 -22.66 -14.02 10.41
N LEU A 472 -22.28 -14.02 11.69
CA LEU A 472 -23.19 -13.94 12.83
C LEU A 472 -22.89 -12.67 13.59
N ALA A 473 -23.91 -11.89 13.91
CA ALA A 473 -23.71 -10.65 14.66
C ALA A 473 -24.81 -10.37 15.68
N TYR A 474 -24.38 -9.74 16.76
CA TYR A 474 -25.23 -9.08 17.73
C TYR A 474 -24.71 -7.68 17.97
N SER A 475 -25.57 -6.67 17.84
CA SER A 475 -25.21 -5.29 18.13
C SER A 475 -26.26 -4.60 18.99
N TYR A 476 -25.80 -3.58 19.70
CA TYR A 476 -26.63 -2.74 20.57
C TYR A 476 -26.15 -1.30 20.42
N GLN A 477 -27.04 -0.43 19.96
CA GLN A 477 -26.80 1.00 19.78
C GLN A 477 -27.75 1.81 20.66
N LYS A 478 -27.20 2.83 21.30
CA LYS A 478 -27.95 3.78 22.14
C LYS A 478 -27.82 5.17 21.56
N TYR A 479 -28.91 5.92 21.54
CA TYR A 479 -28.92 7.33 21.24
C TYR A 479 -29.47 8.10 22.46
N SER A 480 -28.72 9.10 22.89
CA SER A 480 -29.08 10.02 23.98
C SER A 480 -29.31 11.41 23.41
N GLU A 481 -30.06 12.24 24.11
CA GLU A 481 -30.41 13.58 23.66
C GLU A 481 -29.28 14.59 23.92
N SER A 482 -28.49 14.37 24.99
CA SER A 482 -27.38 15.26 25.35
C SER A 482 -26.06 14.85 24.74
N GLN A 483 -25.32 15.84 24.28
CA GLN A 483 -23.99 15.71 23.70
C GLN A 483 -22.93 16.50 24.50
N SER A 484 -23.12 16.62 25.84
CA SER A 484 -22.22 17.42 26.66
C SER A 484 -20.81 16.82 26.78
N LEU A 485 -19.82 17.69 26.64
CA LEU A 485 -18.42 17.40 26.87
C LEU A 485 -18.16 17.03 28.34
N PHE A 486 -17.52 15.88 28.60
CA PHE A 486 -16.97 15.45 29.89
C PHE A 486 -17.98 15.18 31.05
N TYR A 487 -19.25 15.17 30.80
CA TYR A 487 -20.27 14.80 31.83
C TYR A 487 -20.99 13.53 31.39
N GLU A 488 -21.21 12.62 32.35
CA GLU A 488 -22.13 11.51 32.14
C GLU A 488 -23.54 12.05 31.92
N ASP A 489 -24.21 11.58 30.88
CA ASP A 489 -25.60 11.90 30.65
C ASP A 489 -26.44 11.35 31.79
N LEU A 490 -27.01 12.24 32.58
CA LEU A 490 -27.94 11.89 33.63
C LEU A 490 -29.32 11.44 33.07
N LEU A 491 -29.56 11.70 31.76
CA LEU A 491 -30.77 11.30 31.07
C LEU A 491 -30.63 9.91 30.45
N PRO A 492 -31.59 9.01 30.64
CA PRO A 492 -31.57 7.70 30.00
C PRO A 492 -31.70 7.84 28.50
N ALA A 493 -30.98 6.97 27.75
CA ALA A 493 -31.07 6.91 26.31
C ALA A 493 -32.53 6.71 25.86
N PHE A 494 -33.03 7.60 25.02
CA PHE A 494 -34.44 7.58 24.57
C PHE A 494 -34.68 6.59 23.43
N ILE A 495 -33.61 6.11 22.73
CA ILE A 495 -33.66 5.08 21.70
C ILE A 495 -32.62 4.02 22.00
N LYS A 496 -33.02 2.75 21.93
CA LYS A 496 -32.16 1.57 22.08
C LYS A 496 -32.44 0.60 20.93
N GLN A 497 -31.51 0.44 20.02
CA GLN A 497 -31.61 -0.48 18.90
C GLN A 497 -30.76 -1.73 19.14
N ARG A 498 -31.30 -2.90 18.82
CA ARG A 498 -30.61 -4.18 18.87
C ARG A 498 -30.78 -4.92 17.56
N GLU A 499 -29.73 -5.48 17.06
CA GLU A 499 -29.76 -6.35 15.89
C GLU A 499 -29.13 -7.71 16.23
N LYS A 500 -29.78 -8.80 15.83
CA LYS A 500 -29.28 -10.17 15.89
C LYS A 500 -29.50 -10.79 14.53
N PHE A 501 -28.44 -11.22 13.86
CA PHE A 501 -28.61 -11.76 12.53
C PHE A 501 -27.55 -12.78 12.16
N MET A 502 -27.91 -13.55 11.13
CA MET A 502 -27.04 -14.45 10.38
C MET A 502 -27.11 -14.07 8.90
N LYS A 503 -25.96 -14.00 8.24
CA LYS A 503 -25.84 -13.81 6.78
C LYS A 503 -24.92 -14.88 6.19
N LEU A 504 -25.35 -15.45 5.07
CA LEU A 504 -24.52 -16.31 4.22
C LEU A 504 -24.27 -15.57 2.91
N LYS A 505 -23.00 -15.41 2.52
CA LYS A 505 -22.60 -14.65 1.35
C LYS A 505 -21.71 -15.49 0.45
N LEU A 506 -22.02 -15.51 -0.84
CA LEU A 506 -21.15 -16.02 -1.90
C LEU A 506 -20.44 -14.85 -2.55
N GLY A 507 -19.12 -14.78 -2.43
CA GLY A 507 -18.30 -13.73 -3.02
C GLY A 507 -17.61 -14.19 -4.31
N LEU A 508 -17.60 -13.31 -5.30
CA LEU A 508 -16.99 -13.48 -6.61
C LEU A 508 -16.15 -12.25 -6.97
N PRO A 509 -15.02 -12.38 -7.65
CA PRO A 509 -14.33 -11.23 -8.21
C PRO A 509 -15.18 -10.58 -9.31
N PHE A 510 -15.28 -9.27 -9.28
CA PHE A 510 -15.93 -8.49 -10.31
C PHE A 510 -14.94 -7.45 -10.84
N MET A 511 -14.26 -7.75 -11.95
CA MET A 511 -13.07 -7.04 -12.41
C MET A 511 -11.90 -7.13 -11.39
N THR A 512 -10.74 -6.56 -11.71
CA THR A 512 -9.55 -6.59 -10.85
C THR A 512 -9.75 -5.86 -9.51
N HIS A 513 -10.51 -4.77 -9.53
CA HIS A 513 -10.62 -3.82 -8.43
C HIS A 513 -11.97 -3.86 -7.69
N ALA A 514 -12.83 -4.84 -7.97
CA ALA A 514 -14.15 -4.95 -7.37
C ALA A 514 -14.48 -6.40 -6.99
N LYS A 515 -15.41 -6.55 -6.06
CA LYS A 515 -16.02 -7.83 -5.70
C LYS A 515 -17.55 -7.75 -5.82
N ALA A 516 -18.17 -8.87 -6.15
CA ALA A 516 -19.61 -9.04 -6.09
C ALA A 516 -19.94 -10.07 -5.01
N GLU A 517 -20.96 -9.81 -4.21
CA GLU A 517 -21.44 -10.71 -3.16
C GLU A 517 -22.95 -10.94 -3.34
N ILE A 518 -23.36 -12.19 -3.43
CA ILE A 518 -24.77 -12.60 -3.34
C ILE A 518 -24.99 -13.09 -1.91
N GLY A 519 -26.00 -12.55 -1.23
CA GLY A 519 -26.21 -12.81 0.18
C GLY A 519 -27.65 -13.23 0.50
N LEU A 520 -27.76 -14.16 1.44
CA LEU A 520 -28.99 -14.51 2.13
C LEU A 520 -28.83 -14.17 3.60
N GLY A 521 -29.87 -13.66 4.25
CA GLY A 521 -29.80 -13.31 5.66
C GLY A 521 -31.12 -13.47 6.38
N TYR A 522 -31.04 -13.84 7.65
CA TYR A 522 -32.16 -13.82 8.57
C TYR A 522 -31.76 -13.00 9.81
N GLY A 523 -32.63 -12.10 10.24
CA GLY A 523 -32.34 -11.23 11.38
C GLY A 523 -33.58 -10.85 12.17
N ARG A 524 -33.36 -10.65 13.49
CA ARG A 524 -34.29 -10.02 14.39
C ARG A 524 -33.74 -8.68 14.82
N LEU A 525 -34.44 -7.60 14.45
CA LEU A 525 -34.15 -6.25 14.87
C LEU A 525 -35.14 -5.87 15.96
N SER A 526 -34.74 -5.07 16.95
CA SER A 526 -35.61 -4.64 18.04
C SER A 526 -35.28 -3.23 18.48
N ASP A 527 -36.25 -2.35 18.38
CA ASP A 527 -36.20 -0.95 18.79
C ASP A 527 -37.02 -0.75 20.04
N ASN A 528 -36.39 -0.16 21.07
CA ASN A 528 -37.05 0.32 22.26
C ASN A 528 -36.92 1.85 22.26
N TYR A 529 -38.00 2.58 22.37
CA TYR A 529 -38.00 4.03 22.23
C TYR A 529 -39.10 4.68 23.07
N PHE A 530 -38.91 5.96 23.37
CA PHE A 530 -39.98 6.83 23.82
C PHE A 530 -40.48 7.66 22.64
N GLN A 531 -41.80 7.87 22.53
CA GLN A 531 -42.34 8.71 21.45
C GLN A 531 -42.18 10.21 21.75
N THR A 532 -41.77 10.57 22.96
CA THR A 532 -41.53 11.94 23.41
C THR A 532 -40.25 12.01 24.22
N THR A 533 -39.54 13.13 24.15
CA THR A 533 -38.37 13.46 24.96
C THR A 533 -38.73 14.24 26.24
N ASN A 534 -40.02 14.44 26.54
CA ASN A 534 -40.47 15.17 27.72
C ASN A 534 -40.13 14.39 29.01
N ILE A 535 -39.32 15.01 29.88
CA ILE A 535 -38.76 14.44 31.12
C ILE A 535 -39.83 13.93 32.10
N SER A 536 -41.06 14.49 32.07
CA SER A 536 -42.14 14.05 32.91
C SER A 536 -42.60 12.58 32.68
N PHE A 537 -42.10 11.91 31.65
CA PHE A 537 -42.41 10.52 31.32
C PHE A 537 -41.24 9.54 31.59
N LEU A 538 -40.20 9.94 32.32
CA LEU A 538 -39.05 9.07 32.64
C LEU A 538 -39.40 7.80 33.42
N ASP A 539 -40.52 7.79 34.15
CA ASP A 539 -41.04 6.60 34.84
C ASP A 539 -41.85 5.66 33.95
N SER A 540 -42.07 6.03 32.69
CA SER A 540 -42.79 5.20 31.73
C SER A 540 -41.92 4.11 31.14
N LYS A 541 -42.50 2.95 30.81
CA LYS A 541 -41.80 1.88 30.09
C LYS A 541 -41.71 2.23 28.61
N PHE A 542 -40.62 1.75 27.96
CA PHE A 542 -40.42 1.91 26.52
C PHE A 542 -41.52 1.25 25.70
N ASP A 543 -41.90 1.89 24.61
CA ASP A 543 -42.52 1.25 23.48
C ASP A 543 -41.51 0.34 22.81
N LYS A 544 -41.97 -0.74 22.20
CA LYS A 544 -41.10 -1.73 21.58
C LYS A 544 -41.66 -2.15 20.24
N SER A 545 -40.83 -2.02 19.20
CA SER A 545 -41.02 -2.67 17.90
C SER A 545 -39.93 -3.72 17.68
N TRP A 546 -40.33 -4.86 17.12
CA TRP A 546 -39.35 -5.85 16.69
C TRP A 546 -39.75 -6.42 15.34
N TYR A 547 -38.71 -6.75 14.55
CA TYR A 547 -38.80 -7.11 13.14
C TYR A 547 -38.11 -8.43 12.94
N ASP A 548 -38.82 -9.44 12.46
CA ASP A 548 -38.30 -10.73 12.03
C ASP A 548 -38.20 -10.69 10.50
N LEU A 549 -36.98 -10.58 9.97
CA LEU A 549 -36.75 -10.28 8.57
C LEU A 549 -35.90 -11.34 7.91
N PHE A 550 -36.28 -11.68 6.66
CA PHE A 550 -35.45 -12.40 5.72
C PHE A 550 -34.99 -11.45 4.62
N ARG A 551 -33.74 -11.57 4.18
CA ARG A 551 -33.10 -10.68 3.20
C ARG A 551 -32.40 -11.51 2.11
N MET A 552 -32.60 -11.12 0.85
CA MET A 552 -31.74 -11.49 -0.28
C MET A 552 -31.05 -10.24 -0.79
N SER A 553 -29.77 -10.33 -1.16
CA SER A 553 -29.02 -9.16 -1.61
C SER A 553 -27.98 -9.49 -2.65
N LEU A 554 -27.74 -8.52 -3.52
CA LEU A 554 -26.59 -8.43 -4.42
C LEU A 554 -25.83 -7.15 -4.03
N ARG A 555 -24.53 -7.28 -3.71
CA ARG A 555 -23.64 -6.18 -3.42
C ARG A 555 -22.47 -6.19 -4.40
N ILE A 556 -22.18 -5.07 -5.03
CA ILE A 556 -20.96 -4.86 -5.83
C ILE A 556 -20.19 -3.74 -5.16
N GLU A 557 -18.92 -3.96 -4.88
CA GLU A 557 -18.10 -3.03 -4.12
C GLU A 557 -16.69 -2.91 -4.69
N ARG A 558 -16.21 -1.67 -4.75
CA ARG A 558 -14.83 -1.28 -5.03
C ARG A 558 -14.36 -0.28 -3.97
N ASN A 559 -13.15 -0.47 -3.43
CA ASN A 559 -12.58 0.47 -2.48
C ASN A 559 -11.05 0.55 -2.64
N SER A 560 -10.56 1.68 -3.10
CA SER A 560 -9.13 2.01 -3.24
C SER A 560 -8.73 3.21 -2.38
N LEU A 561 -9.53 3.57 -1.37
CA LEU A 561 -9.19 4.64 -0.44
C LEU A 561 -7.88 4.30 0.31
N ASN A 562 -7.02 5.31 0.47
CA ASN A 562 -5.70 5.14 1.06
C ASN A 562 -5.74 4.86 2.57
N VAL A 563 -6.75 5.33 3.30
CA VAL A 563 -6.92 5.09 4.75
C VAL A 563 -8.38 4.82 5.11
N LYS A 564 -8.63 4.16 6.25
CA LYS A 564 -9.95 3.73 6.73
C LYS A 564 -10.87 4.90 7.13
N GLN A 565 -10.29 5.98 7.64
CA GLN A 565 -11.01 7.18 8.09
C GLN A 565 -10.25 8.41 7.64
N TYR A 566 -10.95 9.45 7.19
CA TYR A 566 -10.40 10.67 6.62
C TYR A 566 -9.49 10.46 5.40
N PRO A 567 -9.91 9.69 4.39
CA PRO A 567 -9.12 9.45 3.19
C PRO A 567 -8.84 10.76 2.45
N THR A 568 -7.68 10.80 1.78
CA THR A 568 -7.22 11.92 0.97
C THR A 568 -7.03 11.54 -0.49
N GLU A 569 -7.04 10.24 -0.80
CA GLU A 569 -6.81 9.69 -2.13
C GLU A 569 -7.63 8.41 -2.36
N GLY A 570 -7.86 8.13 -3.64
CA GLY A 570 -8.56 6.92 -4.05
C GLY A 570 -10.05 7.10 -4.24
N ARG A 571 -10.74 5.99 -4.41
CA ARG A 571 -12.18 5.96 -4.66
C ARG A 571 -12.85 4.80 -3.93
N GLN A 572 -14.10 5.03 -3.53
CA GLN A 572 -14.96 3.98 -3.00
C GLN A 572 -16.29 4.03 -3.75
N GLN A 573 -16.76 2.88 -4.18
CA GLN A 573 -18.05 2.73 -4.86
C GLN A 573 -18.69 1.45 -4.34
N PHE A 574 -19.96 1.53 -3.97
CA PHE A 574 -20.75 0.33 -3.77
C PHE A 574 -22.16 0.51 -4.31
N PHE A 575 -22.70 -0.59 -4.74
CA PHE A 575 -24.08 -0.76 -5.16
C PHE A 575 -24.65 -1.96 -4.42
N VAL A 576 -25.83 -1.78 -3.81
CA VAL A 576 -26.54 -2.86 -3.12
C VAL A 576 -27.98 -2.88 -3.61
N ALA A 577 -28.44 -4.02 -4.11
CA ALA A 577 -29.84 -4.30 -4.34
C ALA A 577 -30.26 -5.37 -3.34
N GLN A 578 -31.34 -5.12 -2.59
CA GLN A 578 -31.84 -6.08 -1.59
C GLN A 578 -33.35 -6.18 -1.62
N TYR A 579 -33.83 -7.42 -1.52
CA TYR A 579 -35.22 -7.72 -1.26
C TYR A 579 -35.37 -8.19 0.19
N VAL A 580 -36.28 -7.59 0.93
CA VAL A 580 -36.52 -7.88 2.34
C VAL A 580 -37.97 -8.24 2.53
N THR A 581 -38.21 -9.31 3.27
CA THR A 581 -39.55 -9.74 3.67
C THR A 581 -39.56 -10.17 5.12
N GLY A 582 -40.70 -10.06 5.79
CA GLY A 582 -40.83 -10.45 7.19
C GLY A 582 -42.01 -9.85 7.88
N LYS A 583 -41.88 -9.63 9.17
CA LYS A 583 -42.97 -9.16 10.02
C LYS A 583 -42.51 -8.11 11.01
N GLU A 584 -43.28 -7.03 11.15
CA GLU A 584 -43.22 -6.09 12.26
C GLU A 584 -44.19 -6.51 13.36
N ASN A 585 -43.73 -6.46 14.60
CA ASN A 585 -44.57 -6.61 15.80
C ASN A 585 -44.34 -5.40 16.70
N THR A 586 -45.38 -4.72 17.13
CA THR A 586 -45.32 -3.52 17.96
C THR A 586 -46.14 -3.68 19.23
N ARG A 587 -45.54 -3.32 20.36
CA ARG A 587 -46.20 -3.23 21.67
C ARG A 587 -45.97 -1.85 22.25
N LEU A 588 -47.03 -1.09 22.34
CA LEU A 588 -47.06 0.20 23.01
C LEU A 588 -47.27 0.01 24.52
N TYR A 589 -46.62 0.84 25.33
CA TYR A 589 -46.65 0.69 26.79
C TYR A 589 -48.09 0.74 27.41
N ASN A 590 -48.93 1.63 26.90
CA ASN A 590 -50.27 1.88 27.42
C ASN A 590 -51.37 1.14 26.66
N GLN A 591 -51.01 0.20 25.74
CA GLN A 591 -52.02 -0.55 25.00
C GLN A 591 -51.75 -2.05 25.10
N PRO A 592 -52.78 -2.86 25.44
CA PRO A 592 -52.62 -4.30 25.48
C PRO A 592 -52.51 -4.95 24.09
N ILE A 593 -52.76 -4.18 23.02
CA ILE A 593 -52.86 -4.71 21.64
C ILE A 593 -51.48 -4.75 21.01
N GLN A 594 -51.02 -5.95 20.68
CA GLN A 594 -49.88 -6.19 19.84
C GLN A 594 -50.31 -6.11 18.38
N SER A 595 -49.87 -5.10 17.64
CA SER A 595 -50.10 -5.06 16.20
C SER A 595 -49.04 -5.93 15.47
N LYS A 596 -49.42 -6.57 14.37
CA LYS A 596 -48.57 -7.37 13.52
C LYS A 596 -48.82 -6.99 12.07
N ILE A 597 -47.75 -6.62 11.37
CA ILE A 597 -47.80 -6.18 10.00
C ILE A 597 -46.81 -7.02 9.18
N ASP A 598 -47.25 -7.53 8.03
CA ASP A 598 -46.36 -8.20 7.07
C ASP A 598 -45.60 -7.14 6.28
N LEU A 599 -44.32 -7.37 6.13
CA LEU A 599 -43.35 -6.46 5.46
C LEU A 599 -42.80 -7.10 4.24
N ASN A 600 -42.72 -6.34 3.14
CA ASN A 600 -41.97 -6.69 1.97
C ASN A 600 -41.55 -5.41 1.24
N TRP A 601 -40.29 -5.35 0.77
CA TRP A 601 -39.84 -4.26 -0.05
C TRP A 601 -38.58 -4.62 -0.84
N LEU A 602 -38.36 -3.91 -1.94
CA LEU A 602 -37.12 -3.86 -2.68
C LEU A 602 -36.42 -2.55 -2.35
N GLN A 603 -35.10 -2.59 -2.11
CA GLN A 603 -34.29 -1.40 -1.90
C GLN A 603 -33.02 -1.46 -2.74
N ILE A 604 -32.70 -0.36 -3.37
CA ILE A 604 -31.44 -0.14 -4.09
C ILE A 604 -30.73 1.03 -3.44
N LYS A 605 -29.45 0.83 -3.10
CA LYS A 605 -28.58 1.85 -2.55
C LYS A 605 -27.29 1.91 -3.35
N GLY A 606 -26.93 3.10 -3.79
CA GLY A 606 -25.65 3.38 -4.41
C GLY A 606 -24.90 4.47 -3.67
N ARG A 607 -23.58 4.28 -3.44
CA ARG A 607 -22.70 5.32 -2.91
C ARG A 607 -21.43 5.38 -3.76
N TRP A 608 -20.98 6.59 -3.99
CA TRP A 608 -19.75 6.88 -4.72
C TRP A 608 -18.98 7.99 -4.03
N ILE A 609 -17.68 7.78 -3.83
CA ILE A 609 -16.74 8.75 -3.30
C ILE A 609 -15.49 8.72 -4.18
N ASN A 610 -14.98 9.88 -4.57
CA ASN A 610 -13.75 10.00 -5.35
C ASN A 610 -12.94 11.21 -4.89
N TYR A 611 -11.64 11.02 -4.69
CA TYR A 611 -10.68 12.08 -4.40
C TYR A 611 -9.81 12.34 -5.61
N SER A 612 -9.85 13.57 -6.12
CA SER A 612 -9.05 14.02 -7.27
C SER A 612 -7.91 14.92 -6.80
N LYS A 613 -6.71 14.66 -7.30
CA LYS A 613 -5.54 15.50 -7.08
C LYS A 613 -5.67 16.76 -7.96
N VAL A 614 -5.79 17.94 -7.35
CA VAL A 614 -5.79 19.22 -8.03
C VAL A 614 -4.37 19.76 -8.16
N ASN A 615 -3.60 19.68 -7.07
CA ASN A 615 -2.17 20.00 -7.05
C ASN A 615 -1.48 19.23 -5.90
N ASN A 616 -0.21 19.51 -5.60
CA ASN A 616 0.53 18.77 -4.57
C ASN A 616 -0.02 18.96 -3.16
N HIS A 617 -0.67 20.08 -2.87
CA HIS A 617 -1.21 20.41 -1.55
C HIS A 617 -2.73 20.32 -1.46
N PHE A 618 -3.44 20.27 -2.58
CA PHE A 618 -4.89 20.29 -2.58
C PHE A 618 -5.51 19.07 -3.26
N ARG A 619 -6.47 18.46 -2.58
CA ARG A 619 -7.32 17.36 -3.08
C ARG A 619 -8.78 17.79 -2.99
N LEU A 620 -9.58 17.37 -3.95
CA LEU A 620 -11.03 17.55 -3.91
C LEU A 620 -11.71 16.19 -3.89
N GLY A 621 -12.37 15.90 -2.79
CA GLY A 621 -13.27 14.77 -2.67
C GLY A 621 -14.68 15.16 -3.13
N VAL A 622 -15.36 14.24 -3.79
CA VAL A 622 -16.78 14.36 -4.14
C VAL A 622 -17.48 13.07 -3.73
N MET A 623 -18.67 13.21 -3.13
CA MET A 623 -19.50 12.09 -2.68
C MET A 623 -20.91 12.21 -3.23
N GLY A 624 -21.49 11.08 -3.63
CA GLY A 624 -22.92 10.92 -3.91
C GLY A 624 -23.48 9.65 -3.28
N GLU A 625 -24.70 9.73 -2.79
CA GLU A 625 -25.45 8.58 -2.27
C GLU A 625 -26.92 8.70 -2.68
N THR A 626 -27.49 7.58 -3.10
CA THR A 626 -28.91 7.49 -3.48
C THR A 626 -29.52 6.23 -2.91
N VAL A 627 -30.71 6.34 -2.37
CA VAL A 627 -31.54 5.22 -1.92
C VAL A 627 -32.90 5.31 -2.61
N ILE A 628 -33.28 4.21 -3.24
CA ILE A 628 -34.60 4.00 -3.85
C ILE A 628 -35.21 2.77 -3.19
N SER A 629 -36.45 2.88 -2.70
CA SER A 629 -37.07 1.78 -1.96
C SER A 629 -38.58 1.78 -2.11
N SER A 630 -39.15 0.59 -2.24
CA SER A 630 -40.59 0.39 -2.16
C SER A 630 -41.08 0.14 -0.73
N LYS A 631 -40.27 0.50 0.28
CA LYS A 631 -40.58 0.30 1.69
C LYS A 631 -41.72 1.19 2.14
N ASN A 632 -42.73 0.59 2.71
CA ASN A 632 -43.85 1.30 3.36
C ASN A 632 -43.45 1.84 4.75
N LEU A 633 -44.26 2.74 5.28
CA LEU A 633 -44.15 3.22 6.64
C LEU A 633 -44.45 2.08 7.63
N MET A 634 -43.82 2.15 8.80
CA MET A 634 -44.03 1.21 9.92
C MET A 634 -45.27 1.60 10.70
N ASN A 635 -45.59 0.85 11.74
CA ASN A 635 -46.82 1.01 12.55
C ASN A 635 -46.99 2.39 13.19
N ASN A 636 -45.87 3.07 13.52
CA ASN A 636 -45.88 4.43 14.06
C ASN A 636 -44.73 5.27 13.50
N TYR A 637 -44.76 6.58 13.77
CA TYR A 637 -43.77 7.54 13.29
C TYR A 637 -42.35 7.16 13.72
N THR A 638 -42.12 6.94 15.01
CA THR A 638 -40.79 6.67 15.56
C THR A 638 -40.24 5.36 14.98
N ALA A 639 -41.04 4.30 14.86
CA ALA A 639 -40.61 3.06 14.20
C ALA A 639 -40.25 3.29 12.73
N SER A 640 -41.04 4.11 12.01
CA SER A 640 -40.77 4.46 10.61
C SER A 640 -39.44 5.19 10.42
N ILE A 641 -39.14 6.19 11.24
CA ILE A 641 -37.89 6.95 11.21
C ILE A 641 -36.70 6.09 11.64
N LEU A 642 -36.83 5.26 12.68
CA LEU A 642 -35.74 4.38 13.14
C LEU A 642 -35.33 3.37 12.10
N GLN A 643 -36.29 2.82 11.36
CA GLN A 643 -36.06 1.84 10.32
C GLN A 643 -35.77 2.43 8.93
N ALA A 644 -35.91 3.76 8.75
CA ALA A 644 -35.56 4.43 7.51
C ALA A 644 -34.03 4.49 7.35
N PRO A 645 -33.51 4.28 6.14
CA PRO A 645 -32.10 4.50 5.83
C PRO A 645 -31.63 5.90 6.28
N ALA A 646 -30.45 5.94 6.91
CA ALA A 646 -29.85 7.17 7.41
C ALA A 646 -28.67 7.61 6.52
N PHE A 647 -28.60 8.89 6.21
CA PHE A 647 -27.45 9.50 5.58
C PHE A 647 -26.44 9.93 6.64
N THR A 648 -25.33 9.20 6.76
CA THR A 648 -24.28 9.40 7.79
C THR A 648 -22.89 9.43 7.13
N PRO A 649 -22.53 10.54 6.42
CA PRO A 649 -21.30 10.60 5.64
C PRO A 649 -20.05 10.76 6.49
N THR A 650 -20.11 11.47 7.63
CA THR A 650 -18.95 11.70 8.50
C THR A 650 -18.86 10.64 9.61
N PRO A 651 -17.67 10.40 10.21
CA PRO A 651 -17.55 9.48 11.34
C PRO A 651 -18.52 9.83 12.49
N HIS A 652 -18.63 11.09 12.83
CA HIS A 652 -19.44 11.58 13.98
C HIS A 652 -20.94 11.53 13.72
N SER A 653 -21.38 11.67 12.47
CA SER A 653 -22.81 11.54 12.12
C SER A 653 -23.39 10.14 12.37
N LYS A 654 -22.53 9.10 12.52
CA LYS A 654 -22.97 7.72 12.80
C LYS A 654 -23.48 7.50 14.22
N ILE A 655 -23.09 8.35 15.17
CA ILE A 655 -23.46 8.25 16.58
C ILE A 655 -24.60 9.19 16.96
N VAL A 656 -24.92 10.14 16.11
CA VAL A 656 -25.99 11.11 16.32
C VAL A 656 -27.29 10.58 15.72
N PHE A 657 -28.36 10.58 16.51
CA PHE A 657 -29.68 10.36 15.95
C PHE A 657 -30.24 11.69 15.43
N ASN A 658 -30.37 11.79 14.11
CA ASN A 658 -30.98 12.94 13.47
C ASN A 658 -32.04 12.46 12.47
N GLU A 659 -33.31 12.73 12.83
CA GLU A 659 -34.49 12.29 12.07
C GLU A 659 -34.54 12.94 10.67
N ALA A 660 -34.05 14.19 10.54
CA ALA A 660 -34.10 14.95 9.30
C ALA A 660 -33.22 14.37 8.20
N PHE A 661 -32.20 13.55 8.55
CA PHE A 661 -31.33 12.85 7.60
C PHE A 661 -31.72 11.38 7.39
N ARG A 662 -33.03 11.08 7.56
CA ARG A 662 -33.59 9.74 7.39
C ARG A 662 -34.81 9.77 6.49
N ALA A 663 -34.80 8.91 5.46
CA ALA A 663 -35.95 8.73 4.58
C ALA A 663 -35.88 7.35 3.90
N ASN A 664 -37.03 6.83 3.48
CA ASN A 664 -37.06 5.56 2.73
C ASN A 664 -36.45 5.71 1.35
N GLN A 665 -36.52 6.92 0.75
CA GLN A 665 -35.94 7.25 -0.53
C GLN A 665 -35.32 8.65 -0.47
N TYR A 666 -34.07 8.79 -0.93
CA TYR A 666 -33.38 10.08 -0.95
C TYR A 666 -32.24 10.15 -1.94
N ILE A 667 -31.83 11.37 -2.25
CA ILE A 667 -30.59 11.72 -2.92
C ILE A 667 -29.77 12.58 -1.98
N ALA A 668 -28.51 12.28 -1.83
CA ALA A 668 -27.57 13.04 -1.02
C ALA A 668 -26.22 13.13 -1.69
N GLY A 669 -25.47 14.17 -1.38
CA GLY A 669 -24.15 14.35 -1.94
C GLY A 669 -23.40 15.50 -1.30
N GLY A 670 -22.12 15.61 -1.60
CA GLY A 670 -21.31 16.67 -1.03
C GLY A 670 -19.90 16.76 -1.61
N VAL A 671 -19.20 17.77 -1.12
CA VAL A 671 -17.82 18.08 -1.50
C VAL A 671 -16.91 18.06 -0.28
N ILE A 672 -15.69 17.58 -0.49
CA ILE A 672 -14.71 17.36 0.56
C ILE A 672 -13.38 18.00 0.13
N PRO A 673 -13.20 19.32 0.29
CA PRO A 673 -11.92 19.97 0.08
C PRO A 673 -10.92 19.51 1.16
N VAL A 674 -9.73 19.09 0.74
CA VAL A 674 -8.63 18.64 1.61
C VAL A 674 -7.37 19.40 1.27
N PHE A 675 -6.78 20.07 2.25
CA PHE A 675 -5.52 20.76 2.13
C PHE A 675 -4.43 20.00 2.88
N LEU A 676 -3.45 19.47 2.15
CA LEU A 676 -2.32 18.72 2.69
C LEU A 676 -1.22 19.68 3.12
N ILE A 677 -0.90 19.71 4.41
CA ILE A 677 0.27 20.41 4.93
C ILE A 677 1.51 19.57 4.66
N ASN A 678 1.41 18.28 4.95
CA ASN A 678 2.38 17.24 4.61
C ASN A 678 1.69 15.87 4.54
N ASN A 679 2.44 14.78 4.40
CA ASN A 679 1.88 13.43 4.29
C ASN A 679 1.13 12.93 5.54
N MET A 680 1.35 13.55 6.69
CA MET A 680 0.70 13.18 7.96
C MET A 680 -0.35 14.20 8.42
N PHE A 681 -0.21 15.49 8.07
CA PHE A 681 -1.11 16.55 8.49
C PHE A 681 -1.93 17.10 7.34
N HIS A 682 -3.25 17.15 7.51
CA HIS A 682 -4.13 17.82 6.58
C HIS A 682 -5.30 18.52 7.30
N VAL A 683 -5.82 19.54 6.66
CA VAL A 683 -7.06 20.22 7.05
C VAL A 683 -8.11 19.89 6.02
N ARG A 684 -9.32 19.57 6.46
CA ARG A 684 -10.42 19.22 5.57
C ARG A 684 -11.72 19.89 5.97
N GLY A 685 -12.52 20.23 4.98
CA GLY A 685 -13.92 20.57 5.11
C GLY A 685 -14.77 19.46 4.47
N GLU A 686 -15.95 19.25 5.00
CA GLU A 686 -16.93 18.32 4.43
C GLU A 686 -18.27 19.01 4.43
N PHE A 687 -18.93 19.14 3.27
CA PHE A 687 -20.21 19.82 3.11
C PHE A 687 -21.15 18.91 2.35
N TYR A 688 -22.28 18.59 2.96
CA TYR A 688 -23.24 17.64 2.42
C TYR A 688 -24.65 18.20 2.40
N GLY A 689 -25.38 17.88 1.34
CA GLY A 689 -26.79 18.10 1.18
C GLY A 689 -27.54 16.78 1.17
N PHE A 690 -28.73 16.77 1.74
CA PHE A 690 -29.65 15.64 1.80
C PHE A 690 -31.05 16.08 1.37
N MET A 691 -31.63 15.35 0.45
CA MET A 691 -32.96 15.63 -0.09
C MET A 691 -33.78 14.34 -0.15
N PRO A 692 -34.74 14.14 0.77
CA PRO A 692 -35.66 13.02 0.71
C PRO A 692 -36.58 13.18 -0.50
N VAL A 693 -36.92 12.05 -1.14
CA VAL A 693 -37.97 12.06 -2.17
C VAL A 693 -39.29 12.41 -1.50
N GLU A 694 -39.57 11.77 -0.39
CA GLU A 694 -40.72 12.08 0.49
C GLU A 694 -40.24 12.08 1.93
N GLU A 695 -40.54 13.14 2.66
CA GLU A 695 -40.26 13.27 4.06
C GLU A 695 -41.25 12.42 4.89
N ILE A 696 -40.76 11.69 5.88
CA ILE A 696 -41.63 10.96 6.82
C ILE A 696 -42.12 11.94 7.88
N LYS A 697 -43.40 12.18 7.93
CA LYS A 697 -44.09 13.12 8.85
C LYS A 697 -44.96 12.40 9.83
N LYS A 698 -45.32 13.11 10.92
CA LYS A 698 -46.26 12.62 11.94
C LYS A 698 -47.52 13.43 11.94
N GLU A 699 -48.66 12.75 12.05
CA GLU A 699 -49.96 13.36 12.32
C GLU A 699 -50.26 13.17 13.80
N ILE A 700 -50.46 14.29 14.52
CA ILE A 700 -50.80 14.25 15.95
C ILE A 700 -52.31 14.01 16.04
N ILE A 701 -52.70 12.82 16.50
CA ILE A 701 -54.11 12.50 16.74
C ILE A 701 -54.49 13.03 18.11
N SER A 702 -55.28 14.09 18.15
CA SER A 702 -55.65 14.83 19.37
C SER A 702 -56.35 14.01 20.46
N LEU A 703 -56.87 12.83 20.17
CA LEU A 703 -57.56 11.91 21.08
C LEU A 703 -56.65 10.87 21.76
N SER A 704 -55.41 10.71 21.29
CA SER A 704 -54.43 9.78 21.88
C SER A 704 -53.02 10.32 21.70
N PRO A 705 -52.45 10.98 22.72
CA PRO A 705 -51.08 11.53 22.62
C PRO A 705 -49.97 10.47 22.43
N TYR A 706 -50.34 9.21 22.35
CA TYR A 706 -49.43 8.06 22.24
C TYR A 706 -49.48 7.37 20.88
N MET A 707 -50.19 7.89 19.86
CA MET A 707 -50.30 7.33 18.52
C MET A 707 -49.98 8.38 17.46
N ASP A 708 -48.73 8.69 17.28
CA ASP A 708 -48.29 9.49 16.13
C ASP A 708 -48.36 8.63 14.87
N ARG A 709 -49.34 8.89 14.01
CA ARG A 709 -49.47 8.18 12.72
C ARG A 709 -48.47 8.70 11.70
N PRO A 710 -47.65 7.83 11.10
CA PRO A 710 -46.75 8.27 10.07
C PRO A 710 -47.46 8.49 8.73
N TYR A 711 -47.03 9.49 7.96
CA TYR A 711 -47.45 9.70 6.58
C TYR A 711 -46.32 10.30 5.75
N TYR A 712 -46.39 10.17 4.45
CA TYR A 712 -45.45 10.76 3.55
C TYR A 712 -45.82 12.22 3.23
N GLY A 713 -44.84 13.12 3.32
CA GLY A 713 -44.98 14.52 2.86
C GLY A 713 -44.93 14.62 1.34
N ASN A 714 -44.93 15.86 0.84
CA ASN A 714 -44.82 16.12 -0.60
C ASN A 714 -43.42 15.83 -1.14
N HIS A 715 -43.32 15.44 -2.40
CA HIS A 715 -42.06 15.10 -3.06
C HIS A 715 -41.10 16.30 -3.13
N PHE A 716 -39.82 16.08 -2.77
CA PHE A 716 -38.71 17.03 -2.89
C PHE A 716 -38.94 18.41 -2.23
N ARG A 717 -39.64 18.45 -1.12
CA ARG A 717 -39.99 19.70 -0.41
C ARG A 717 -39.06 20.06 0.74
N SER A 718 -38.32 19.11 1.28
CA SER A 718 -37.34 19.37 2.33
C SER A 718 -35.91 19.21 1.78
N PHE A 719 -35.04 20.07 2.26
CA PHE A 719 -33.59 20.00 1.97
C PHE A 719 -32.84 20.26 3.26
N GLU A 720 -32.01 19.32 3.65
CA GLU A 720 -31.18 19.42 4.85
C GLU A 720 -29.70 19.41 4.47
N TYR A 721 -28.89 20.06 5.29
CA TYR A 721 -27.44 20.12 5.06
C TYR A 721 -26.69 19.91 6.36
N MET A 722 -25.46 19.38 6.23
CA MET A 722 -24.51 19.25 7.31
C MET A 722 -23.10 19.60 6.84
N GLY A 723 -22.29 20.05 7.79
CA GLY A 723 -20.87 20.31 7.53
C GLY A 723 -20.00 19.84 8.69
N GLU A 724 -18.78 19.43 8.35
CA GLU A 724 -17.73 19.11 9.30
C GLU A 724 -16.42 19.74 8.82
N ALA A 725 -15.69 20.40 9.73
CA ALA A 725 -14.31 20.82 9.51
C ALA A 725 -13.41 20.03 10.44
N ALA A 726 -12.29 19.53 9.95
CA ALA A 726 -11.36 18.76 10.77
C ALA A 726 -9.91 19.07 10.44
N ILE A 727 -9.08 19.12 11.49
CA ILE A 727 -7.62 19.06 11.41
C ILE A 727 -7.25 17.63 11.77
N VAL A 728 -6.58 16.94 10.86
CA VAL A 728 -6.27 15.51 10.98
C VAL A 728 -4.78 15.30 11.01
N PHE A 729 -4.31 14.57 12.00
CA PHE A 729 -2.98 14.01 12.09
C PHE A 729 -3.08 12.49 11.84
N GLN A 730 -2.67 12.08 10.66
CA GLN A 730 -2.73 10.69 10.20
C GLN A 730 -1.40 9.99 10.46
N LEU A 731 -1.35 9.14 11.45
CA LEU A 731 -0.26 8.20 11.65
C LEU A 731 -0.51 6.91 10.87
N PRO A 732 0.51 6.09 10.58
CA PRO A 732 0.34 4.84 9.84
C PRO A 732 -0.67 3.86 10.46
N PHE A 733 -0.86 3.93 11.78
CA PHE A 733 -1.67 3.00 12.57
C PHE A 733 -2.87 3.65 13.27
N VAL A 734 -2.93 4.98 13.40
CA VAL A 734 -4.02 5.68 14.11
C VAL A 734 -4.28 7.06 13.50
N SER A 735 -5.53 7.51 13.58
CA SER A 735 -5.93 8.88 13.19
C SER A 735 -6.25 9.68 14.44
N VAL A 736 -5.72 10.89 14.52
CA VAL A 736 -6.06 11.91 15.54
C VAL A 736 -6.71 13.08 14.84
N SER A 737 -7.90 13.49 15.27
CA SER A 737 -8.62 14.60 14.64
C SER A 737 -9.23 15.54 15.66
N LEU A 738 -9.03 16.84 15.45
CA LEU A 738 -9.81 17.90 16.04
C LEU A 738 -10.88 18.29 15.02
N PHE A 739 -12.15 18.18 15.39
CA PHE A 739 -13.26 18.40 14.48
C PHE A 739 -14.26 19.40 15.03
N ALA A 740 -14.97 20.05 14.12
CA ALA A 740 -16.15 20.87 14.43
C ALA A 740 -17.21 20.53 13.39
N ASN A 741 -18.43 20.18 13.84
CA ASN A 741 -19.53 19.86 12.93
C ASN A 741 -20.82 20.58 13.30
N GLY A 742 -21.69 20.72 12.32
CA GLY A 742 -22.98 21.35 12.47
C GLY A 742 -24.01 20.77 11.49
N TYR A 743 -25.28 20.86 11.89
CA TYR A 743 -26.42 20.31 11.16
C TYR A 743 -27.49 21.40 11.00
N SER A 744 -28.23 21.37 9.88
CA SER A 744 -29.35 22.28 9.63
C SER A 744 -30.52 22.04 10.62
N TYR A 745 -30.65 20.80 11.09
CA TYR A 745 -31.71 20.41 12.03
C TYR A 745 -31.14 19.46 13.12
N PRO A 746 -31.56 19.58 14.40
CA PRO A 746 -32.28 20.72 14.97
C PRO A 746 -31.42 22.00 15.01
N LYS A 747 -32.05 23.17 14.90
CA LYS A 747 -31.34 24.46 14.94
C LYS A 747 -30.50 24.59 16.21
N LYS A 748 -29.16 24.91 16.02
CA LYS A 748 -28.12 25.07 17.04
C LYS A 748 -27.33 23.81 17.41
N ASN A 749 -27.24 22.82 16.55
CA ASN A 749 -26.32 21.69 16.76
C ASN A 749 -24.92 21.99 16.15
N PHE A 750 -24.08 22.62 16.96
CA PHE A 750 -22.68 22.82 16.65
C PHE A 750 -21.84 22.12 17.73
N ASN A 751 -20.98 21.20 17.32
CA ASN A 751 -20.15 20.42 18.23
C ASN A 751 -18.68 20.55 17.84
N VAL A 752 -17.82 20.65 18.84
CA VAL A 752 -16.35 20.63 18.67
C VAL A 752 -15.80 19.50 19.52
N GLY A 753 -14.92 18.70 18.96
CA GLY A 753 -14.38 17.57 19.70
C GLY A 753 -13.02 17.10 19.21
N LEU A 754 -12.38 16.31 20.06
CA LEU A 754 -11.14 15.57 19.76
C LEU A 754 -11.48 14.08 19.60
N ASN A 755 -10.84 13.45 18.64
CA ASN A 755 -11.01 12.03 18.37
C ASN A 755 -9.67 11.36 18.12
N ILE A 756 -9.42 10.20 18.72
CA ILE A 756 -8.23 9.37 18.56
C ILE A 756 -8.67 7.95 18.24
N GLY A 757 -8.31 7.43 17.09
CA GLY A 757 -8.68 6.09 16.65
C GLY A 757 -9.63 6.08 15.45
N PHE A 758 -10.36 4.98 15.31
CA PHE A 758 -11.29 4.76 14.20
C PHE A 758 -12.69 4.44 14.69
N LEU A 759 -13.67 5.19 14.20
CA LEU A 759 -15.08 4.98 14.49
C LEU A 759 -15.72 4.12 13.39
N ILE A 760 -15.52 2.82 13.51
CA ILE A 760 -16.03 1.80 12.59
C ILE A 760 -16.86 0.80 13.40
N PHE A 761 -18.10 0.59 12.99
CA PHE A 761 -19.00 -0.36 13.61
C PHE A 761 -19.04 -1.68 12.84
N ASN A 762 -19.47 -2.76 13.49
CA ASN A 762 -19.77 -4.01 12.80
C ASN A 762 -20.84 -3.79 11.72
N SER A 763 -20.89 -4.69 10.73
CA SER A 763 -21.91 -4.64 9.69
C SER A 763 -23.32 -4.66 10.29
N ARG A 764 -24.25 -3.96 9.66
CA ARG A 764 -25.66 -3.98 10.01
C ARG A 764 -26.41 -5.06 9.21
N PHE A 765 -27.62 -5.45 9.68
CA PHE A 765 -28.45 -6.40 8.95
C PHE A 765 -28.91 -5.82 7.60
N LEU A 766 -29.43 -4.60 7.62
CA LEU A 766 -29.79 -3.83 6.42
C LEU A 766 -28.67 -2.84 6.04
N ASP A 767 -28.35 -2.74 4.75
CA ASP A 767 -27.34 -1.81 4.22
C ASP A 767 -27.90 -0.42 3.97
#